data_4402db981fb43136c6c5480deb6e65fa
#
_entry.id   4402db981fb43136c6c5480deb6e65fa
#
_cell.length_a   1.000
_cell.length_b   1.000
_cell.length_c   1.000
_cell.angle_alpha   90.00
_cell.angle_beta   90.00
_cell.angle_gamma   90.00
#
_symmetry.space_group_name_H-M   'P 1'
#
loop_
_entity.id
_entity.type
_entity.pdbx_description
1 polymer ?
#
loop_
_entity_poly.entity_id
_entity_poly.type
_entity_poly.pdbx_seq_one_letter_code
_entity_poly.pdbx_strand_id
1 'polypeptide(L)'
;MKTSLALVFASSIALLLGGCGGSDQTASAPESWSEKNTLTYAYPYNGQSQIAPTAPVVLHFAASLSETSPAALKNHFDISGPGNPDFTVTVVDEGRGVVLQPTTKLAENASYNIVWENLASADGNIKPVTLRFNTRPADKGPRTLVSSGNTFAVARSLPVQGNFPFMDFSSLRLQFTQPIDTKTLDYGLGKSVSLEDASGNLVPVRVLASKRLLTLDPVNDLSPGIKYTLKLSSALKSTLGDSLTPGAYAALEFTPKNSAPRATTALQAGDSNGGDIISSLTGRAINNVPITSTLLGNDSASQQIGNLFAELAFVPNYPDATPLRVPRGNILTGSSVDVKIVGKVPANLNTGAVKVNIISDANGYMTANPYSNAPDVPRQVYLVMDAAMSSESPSANGAFNQNIMHIEVVGTAIVKGGKLIMDGVGVAELDVLGLDQAVGVLSFHLEGYENEHVSPEPTPDTTAPALQSWVPGDVSADTNAPGRARPGDPVTLTFTEPLDPASINNASLQFLRGGVAEPFSWRVDGSSIVIKPTAPLMHGANYTVQLSTDVKDIAGNGLITAYNKQFTMSTLATPASRSPVVLAAYPGYPCVTTGSSVSIVGSTITGTQGRCAGGKTSGLGTLDDQLPIPELPVDRSIAVQFSQSMNASSINAASFKVETSSNGSSWSPVPGRIEAGEQAMRFYPDTPWSVGTLYRYTLTSNNNRNSSSCNAATQICGSNGLPLQTQILAPDPNSAPAANGGGPNMVIMFKTVAASTSTLQRLRGLPTSDVNANFISDASEMGATLTGGDYSAVNAARIKVSAYSGLVSDAKIGCDFNISCPEKEFLFLSTALDADVADFDADRNAVRVLIQPTQIIASSVDVVAKALGQTLNAPTGPQILRVRYAVNPANGKRELPITGYISNDGSGLRLSATLDLYLDEPNLDAQLFIFPVTHNLHSYPLSATVSGPVQFLPDGRMLATLQNDTDTIINVSLLGGLGGTITLIIPAGTLKMQGLSGPIKQ
;
A
#
# COMPACT_ATOMS: atom_id res chain seq x y z
N MET A 1 -20.34 -29.50 -39.30
CA MET A 1 -18.94 -29.68 -38.81
C MET A 1 -18.82 -29.52 -37.32
N LYS A 2 -19.62 -28.67 -36.65
CA LYS A 2 -19.61 -28.48 -35.16
C LYS A 2 -20.17 -29.70 -34.41
N THR A 3 -21.19 -30.33 -34.90
CA THR A 3 -21.88 -31.47 -34.25
C THR A 3 -21.03 -32.75 -34.18
N SER A 4 -20.16 -32.97 -35.16
CA SER A 4 -19.35 -34.20 -35.18
C SER A 4 -18.12 -34.13 -34.21
N LEU A 5 -17.64 -32.95 -33.91
CA LEU A 5 -16.49 -32.76 -32.99
C LEU A 5 -16.91 -32.88 -31.51
N ALA A 6 -18.10 -32.41 -31.20
CA ALA A 6 -18.68 -32.49 -29.87
C ALA A 6 -18.99 -33.93 -29.45
N LEU A 7 -19.53 -34.76 -30.40
CA LEU A 7 -19.78 -36.18 -30.14
C LEU A 7 -18.47 -36.96 -29.90
N VAL A 8 -17.42 -36.61 -30.65
CA VAL A 8 -16.07 -37.19 -30.46
C VAL A 8 -15.44 -36.80 -29.13
N PHE A 9 -15.72 -35.55 -28.66
CA PHE A 9 -15.22 -35.07 -27.40
C PHE A 9 -15.84 -35.79 -26.20
N ALA A 10 -17.16 -35.93 -26.18
CA ALA A 10 -17.84 -36.69 -25.13
C ALA A 10 -17.43 -38.17 -25.13
N SER A 11 -17.25 -38.76 -26.32
CA SER A 11 -16.80 -40.15 -26.49
C SER A 11 -15.32 -40.32 -26.08
N SER A 12 -14.45 -39.34 -26.29
CA SER A 12 -13.01 -39.43 -25.97
C SER A 12 -12.74 -39.29 -24.48
N ILE A 13 -13.49 -38.46 -23.75
CA ILE A 13 -13.43 -38.36 -22.30
C ILE A 13 -14.02 -39.63 -21.65
N ALA A 14 -15.14 -40.14 -22.20
CA ALA A 14 -15.73 -41.40 -21.73
C ALA A 14 -14.82 -42.62 -21.98
N LEU A 15 -14.04 -42.66 -23.08
CA LEU A 15 -13.08 -43.72 -23.36
C LEU A 15 -11.84 -43.75 -22.46
N LEU A 16 -11.44 -42.62 -21.91
CA LEU A 16 -10.34 -42.54 -20.92
C LEU A 16 -10.80 -42.88 -19.48
N LEU A 17 -12.11 -42.77 -19.22
CA LEU A 17 -12.76 -43.14 -17.95
C LEU A 17 -13.57 -44.43 -18.09
N GLY A 18 -13.50 -45.10 -19.23
CA GLY A 18 -14.35 -46.22 -19.62
C GLY A 18 -14.06 -47.52 -18.88
N GLY A 19 -14.75 -47.66 -17.83
CA GLY A 19 -14.96 -48.96 -17.15
C GLY A 19 -16.05 -48.87 -16.12
N CYS A 20 -17.32 -48.76 -16.56
CA CYS A 20 -18.48 -49.42 -15.96
C CYS A 20 -19.77 -48.88 -16.60
N GLY A 21 -20.42 -49.73 -17.39
CA GLY A 21 -21.79 -49.52 -17.78
C GLY A 21 -22.73 -49.94 -16.66
N GLY A 22 -23.86 -49.24 -16.58
CA GLY A 22 -25.03 -49.74 -15.90
C GLY A 22 -25.75 -48.79 -14.97
N SER A 23 -26.94 -48.35 -15.45
CA SER A 23 -28.15 -47.95 -14.70
C SER A 23 -28.08 -46.85 -13.65
N ASP A 24 -28.91 -45.82 -13.90
CA ASP A 24 -29.56 -44.95 -12.93
C ASP A 24 -28.85 -44.78 -11.55
N GLN A 25 -27.83 -43.97 -11.49
CA GLN A 25 -27.32 -43.49 -10.21
C GLN A 25 -27.39 -41.98 -10.11
N THR A 26 -28.17 -41.52 -9.16
CA THR A 26 -28.08 -40.17 -8.60
C THR A 26 -26.61 -39.82 -8.36
N ALA A 27 -26.20 -38.70 -8.90
CA ALA A 27 -24.84 -38.22 -8.92
C ALA A 27 -24.31 -37.90 -7.49
N SER A 28 -23.87 -38.88 -6.75
CA SER A 28 -22.93 -38.69 -5.66
C SER A 28 -21.51 -39.01 -6.12
N ALA A 29 -20.47 -38.37 -5.59
CA ALA A 29 -19.09 -38.74 -5.86
C ALA A 29 -18.91 -40.23 -5.63
N PRO A 30 -17.99 -40.96 -6.30
CA PRO A 30 -17.73 -42.33 -5.94
C PRO A 30 -17.45 -42.35 -4.42
N GLU A 31 -18.23 -43.13 -3.69
CA GLU A 31 -18.10 -43.23 -2.21
C GLU A 31 -16.76 -43.80 -1.79
N SER A 32 -16.01 -44.37 -2.71
CA SER A 32 -14.63 -44.88 -2.48
C SER A 32 -13.84 -44.95 -3.77
N TRP A 33 -12.60 -44.49 -3.71
CA TRP A 33 -11.60 -44.68 -4.76
C TRP A 33 -11.08 -46.13 -4.71
N SER A 34 -10.63 -46.67 -5.83
CA SER A 34 -10.10 -48.03 -5.90
C SER A 34 -8.82 -48.22 -5.09
N GLU A 35 -8.02 -47.16 -4.94
CA GLU A 35 -6.86 -47.12 -4.05
C GLU A 35 -7.18 -46.23 -2.84
N LYS A 36 -7.55 -46.83 -1.69
CA LYS A 36 -8.20 -46.13 -0.58
C LYS A 36 -7.22 -45.47 0.40
N ASN A 37 -6.00 -45.94 0.52
CA ASN A 37 -5.03 -45.46 1.56
C ASN A 37 -3.99 -44.50 1.01
N THR A 38 -4.41 -43.60 0.09
CA THR A 38 -3.50 -42.66 -0.59
C THR A 38 -3.97 -41.24 -0.46
N LEU A 39 -3.01 -40.32 -0.57
CA LEU A 39 -3.25 -38.91 -0.87
C LEU A 39 -3.84 -38.84 -2.28
N THR A 40 -4.84 -38.00 -2.50
CA THR A 40 -5.42 -37.71 -3.82
C THR A 40 -5.20 -36.28 -4.28
N TYR A 41 -4.93 -35.36 -3.33
CA TYR A 41 -4.69 -33.96 -3.64
C TYR A 41 -3.85 -33.31 -2.54
N ALA A 42 -2.98 -32.37 -2.96
CA ALA A 42 -2.25 -31.50 -2.04
C ALA A 42 -2.11 -30.08 -2.62
N TYR A 43 -2.28 -29.09 -1.76
CA TYR A 43 -1.88 -27.71 -1.97
C TYR A 43 -1.12 -27.22 -0.73
N PRO A 44 0.10 -26.67 -0.85
CA PRO A 44 0.93 -26.68 -2.05
C PRO A 44 1.27 -28.10 -2.54
N TYR A 45 1.42 -28.30 -3.85
CA TYR A 45 1.87 -29.60 -4.37
C TYR A 45 3.39 -29.80 -4.12
N ASN A 46 3.85 -31.02 -4.20
CA ASN A 46 5.26 -31.35 -3.95
C ASN A 46 6.21 -30.64 -4.93
N GLY A 47 7.09 -29.80 -4.41
CA GLY A 47 8.03 -28.98 -5.18
C GLY A 47 7.49 -27.63 -5.60
N GLN A 48 6.29 -27.25 -5.22
CA GLN A 48 5.75 -25.91 -5.54
C GLN A 48 6.60 -24.82 -4.90
N SER A 49 6.92 -23.78 -5.68
CA SER A 49 7.71 -22.65 -5.23
C SER A 49 6.89 -21.34 -5.33
N GLN A 50 7.38 -20.28 -4.71
CA GLN A 50 6.76 -18.95 -4.69
C GLN A 50 5.38 -18.94 -4.01
N ILE A 51 5.18 -19.81 -3.02
CA ILE A 51 3.95 -19.89 -2.22
C ILE A 51 3.84 -18.65 -1.32
N ALA A 52 2.62 -18.11 -1.22
CA ALA A 52 2.35 -17.03 -0.28
C ALA A 52 2.63 -17.50 1.17
N PRO A 53 3.36 -16.71 1.98
CA PRO A 53 3.66 -17.10 3.36
C PRO A 53 2.43 -17.31 4.26
N THR A 54 1.26 -16.88 3.82
CA THR A 54 -0.03 -17.02 4.52
C THR A 54 -0.88 -18.17 3.99
N ALA A 55 -0.40 -18.89 2.96
CA ALA A 55 -1.14 -19.97 2.33
C ALA A 55 -1.41 -21.12 3.32
N PRO A 56 -2.61 -21.72 3.29
CA PRO A 56 -2.86 -22.98 4.01
C PRO A 56 -2.19 -24.16 3.31
N VAL A 57 -2.07 -25.25 4.03
CA VAL A 57 -1.83 -26.56 3.45
C VAL A 57 -3.15 -27.32 3.39
N VAL A 58 -3.51 -27.80 2.21
CA VAL A 58 -4.73 -28.59 1.99
C VAL A 58 -4.33 -29.99 1.53
N LEU A 59 -4.77 -30.99 2.24
CA LEU A 59 -4.53 -32.40 1.91
C LEU A 59 -5.87 -33.11 1.78
N HIS A 60 -6.05 -33.90 0.73
CA HIS A 60 -7.25 -34.71 0.53
C HIS A 60 -6.88 -36.14 0.25
N PHE A 61 -7.59 -37.09 0.89
CA PHE A 61 -7.31 -38.51 0.86
C PHE A 61 -8.40 -39.30 0.13
N ALA A 62 -8.07 -40.49 -0.29
CA ALA A 62 -9.02 -41.36 -1.01
C ALA A 62 -10.17 -41.87 -0.13
N ALA A 63 -9.98 -41.98 1.18
CA ALA A 63 -10.98 -42.38 2.15
C ALA A 63 -10.99 -41.44 3.37
N SER A 64 -12.13 -41.45 4.07
CA SER A 64 -12.28 -40.66 5.31
C SER A 64 -11.31 -41.15 6.39
N LEU A 65 -10.69 -40.21 7.09
CA LEU A 65 -9.80 -40.49 8.21
C LEU A 65 -10.60 -41.07 9.38
N SER A 66 -9.97 -42.02 10.09
CA SER A 66 -10.57 -42.65 11.27
C SER A 66 -10.65 -41.70 12.46
N GLU A 67 -9.71 -40.75 12.53
CA GLU A 67 -9.71 -39.67 13.51
C GLU A 67 -10.26 -38.42 12.85
N THR A 68 -11.26 -37.79 13.48
CA THR A 68 -11.92 -36.56 12.97
C THR A 68 -11.80 -35.39 13.95
N SER A 69 -11.23 -35.63 15.14
CA SER A 69 -10.97 -34.55 16.09
C SER A 69 -9.78 -33.69 15.63
N PRO A 70 -9.95 -32.37 15.36
CA PRO A 70 -8.86 -31.48 14.94
C PRO A 70 -7.65 -31.50 15.89
N ALA A 71 -7.89 -31.58 17.21
CA ALA A 71 -6.84 -31.60 18.22
C ALA A 71 -6.03 -32.90 18.20
N ALA A 72 -6.67 -34.05 17.95
CA ALA A 72 -5.99 -35.33 17.84
C ALA A 72 -5.25 -35.43 16.50
N LEU A 73 -5.89 -35.00 15.38
CA LEU A 73 -5.28 -34.98 14.06
C LEU A 73 -4.02 -34.13 14.00
N LYS A 74 -3.99 -33.00 14.72
CA LYS A 74 -2.80 -32.15 14.80
C LYS A 74 -1.52 -32.92 15.17
N ASN A 75 -1.63 -33.93 16.01
CA ASN A 75 -0.48 -34.73 16.46
C ASN A 75 0.08 -35.70 15.39
N HIS A 76 -0.67 -35.89 14.31
CA HIS A 76 -0.26 -36.73 13.18
C HIS A 76 0.50 -35.98 12.10
N PHE A 77 0.38 -34.63 12.07
CA PHE A 77 0.99 -33.79 11.05
C PHE A 77 2.15 -32.96 11.62
N ASP A 78 3.15 -32.72 10.78
CA ASP A 78 4.26 -31.80 11.06
C ASP A 78 4.53 -30.93 9.85
N ILE A 79 4.72 -29.62 10.12
CA ILE A 79 5.20 -28.63 9.15
C ILE A 79 6.58 -28.18 9.63
N SER A 80 7.61 -28.81 9.10
CA SER A 80 8.98 -28.52 9.49
C SER A 80 9.65 -27.50 8.57
N GLY A 81 10.37 -26.56 9.17
CA GLY A 81 11.07 -25.49 8.47
C GLY A 81 11.50 -24.38 9.43
N PRO A 82 11.91 -23.21 8.93
CA PRO A 82 12.28 -22.09 9.80
C PRO A 82 11.18 -21.72 10.79
N GLY A 83 11.54 -21.74 12.09
CA GLY A 83 10.63 -21.40 13.18
C GLY A 83 9.67 -22.51 13.59
N ASN A 84 9.67 -23.67 12.93
CA ASN A 84 8.74 -24.77 13.17
C ASN A 84 7.32 -24.25 13.43
N PRO A 85 6.63 -23.77 12.39
CA PRO A 85 5.39 -23.01 12.53
C PRO A 85 4.29 -23.87 13.17
N ASP A 86 3.62 -23.32 14.15
CA ASP A 86 2.40 -23.91 14.68
C ASP A 86 1.22 -23.72 13.69
N PHE A 87 0.23 -24.61 13.72
CA PHE A 87 -0.91 -24.60 12.83
C PHE A 87 -2.19 -25.09 13.50
N THR A 88 -3.31 -24.68 12.95
CA THR A 88 -4.62 -25.24 13.28
C THR A 88 -5.03 -26.27 12.23
N VAL A 89 -5.84 -27.24 12.62
CA VAL A 89 -6.38 -28.28 11.73
C VAL A 89 -7.88 -28.06 11.58
N THR A 90 -8.36 -28.08 10.35
CA THR A 90 -9.79 -28.13 10.02
C THR A 90 -10.04 -29.38 9.20
N VAL A 91 -11.06 -30.17 9.59
CA VAL A 91 -11.48 -31.36 8.86
C VAL A 91 -12.56 -30.95 7.85
N VAL A 92 -12.43 -31.43 6.62
CA VAL A 92 -13.33 -31.11 5.51
C VAL A 92 -13.79 -32.38 4.80
N ASP A 93 -14.80 -32.25 3.96
CA ASP A 93 -15.30 -33.34 3.11
C ASP A 93 -15.54 -34.66 3.87
N GLU A 94 -16.35 -34.58 4.93
CA GLU A 94 -16.71 -35.74 5.75
C GLU A 94 -15.52 -36.57 6.26
N GLY A 95 -14.40 -35.89 6.55
CA GLY A 95 -13.18 -36.52 7.04
C GLY A 95 -12.20 -36.98 5.98
N ARG A 96 -12.48 -36.78 4.68
CA ARG A 96 -11.54 -37.08 3.60
C ARG A 96 -10.46 -36.03 3.40
N GLY A 97 -10.64 -34.83 3.93
CA GLY A 97 -9.69 -33.75 3.78
C GLY A 97 -9.32 -33.07 5.09
N VAL A 98 -8.13 -32.49 5.10
CA VAL A 98 -7.65 -31.63 6.19
C VAL A 98 -7.05 -30.36 5.64
N VAL A 99 -7.32 -29.26 6.33
CA VAL A 99 -6.70 -27.96 6.07
C VAL A 99 -5.83 -27.61 7.27
N LEU A 100 -4.50 -27.48 7.04
CA LEU A 100 -3.55 -27.05 8.04
C LEU A 100 -3.28 -25.56 7.82
N GLN A 101 -3.76 -24.70 8.70
CA GLN A 101 -3.57 -23.26 8.61
C GLN A 101 -2.48 -22.83 9.59
N PRO A 102 -1.31 -22.34 9.11
CA PRO A 102 -0.31 -21.75 9.98
C PRO A 102 -0.90 -20.64 10.86
N THR A 103 -0.62 -20.66 12.16
CA THR A 103 -1.13 -19.66 13.11
C THR A 103 -0.42 -18.33 13.00
N THR A 104 0.79 -18.35 12.45
CA THR A 104 1.59 -17.17 12.11
C THR A 104 2.07 -17.28 10.67
N LYS A 105 2.34 -16.14 10.05
CA LYS A 105 2.91 -16.05 8.71
C LYS A 105 4.21 -16.87 8.63
N LEU A 106 4.32 -17.74 7.64
CA LEU A 106 5.55 -18.50 7.38
C LEU A 106 6.70 -17.56 7.05
N ALA A 107 7.94 -17.97 7.30
CA ALA A 107 9.11 -17.22 6.90
C ALA A 107 9.15 -17.09 5.36
N GLU A 108 9.56 -15.92 4.89
CA GLU A 108 9.70 -15.64 3.47
C GLU A 108 11.00 -16.25 2.91
N ASN A 109 10.97 -16.58 1.61
CA ASN A 109 12.11 -17.20 0.91
C ASN A 109 12.67 -18.44 1.63
N ALA A 110 11.77 -19.29 2.13
CA ALA A 110 12.10 -20.43 3.00
C ALA A 110 11.50 -21.73 2.46
N SER A 111 12.14 -22.85 2.82
CA SER A 111 11.67 -24.19 2.47
C SER A 111 10.96 -24.84 3.65
N TYR A 112 9.84 -25.48 3.37
CA TYR A 112 9.04 -26.23 4.33
C TYR A 112 8.78 -27.64 3.84
N ASN A 113 8.71 -28.58 4.78
CA ASN A 113 8.26 -29.95 4.51
C ASN A 113 6.99 -30.22 5.32
N ILE A 114 6.09 -30.97 4.71
CA ILE A 114 4.88 -31.48 5.34
C ILE A 114 5.00 -32.98 5.37
N VAL A 115 4.85 -33.57 6.55
CA VAL A 115 4.86 -35.00 6.77
C VAL A 115 3.71 -35.37 7.68
N TRP A 116 3.27 -36.62 7.60
CA TRP A 116 2.35 -37.21 8.56
C TRP A 116 2.79 -38.61 8.95
N GLU A 117 2.47 -39.00 10.18
CA GLU A 117 2.79 -40.29 10.75
C GLU A 117 1.55 -40.91 11.43
N ASN A 118 1.42 -42.20 11.35
CA ASN A 118 0.35 -42.97 11.99
C ASN A 118 -1.06 -42.50 11.66
N LEU A 119 -1.24 -41.90 10.48
CA LEU A 119 -2.54 -41.45 9.98
C LEU A 119 -3.30 -42.66 9.42
N ALA A 120 -4.51 -42.88 9.87
CA ALA A 120 -5.32 -44.00 9.47
C ALA A 120 -6.68 -43.56 8.88
N SER A 121 -7.18 -44.37 7.95
CA SER A 121 -8.56 -44.36 7.48
C SER A 121 -9.29 -45.62 7.92
N ALA A 122 -10.60 -45.72 7.66
CA ALA A 122 -11.37 -46.94 7.89
C ALA A 122 -10.82 -48.15 7.13
N ASP A 123 -10.08 -47.91 6.05
CA ASP A 123 -9.52 -48.94 5.16
C ASP A 123 -8.03 -49.28 5.45
N GLY A 124 -7.46 -48.69 6.50
CA GLY A 124 -6.07 -48.90 6.96
C GLY A 124 -5.21 -47.67 7.00
N ASN A 125 -3.92 -47.81 7.25
CA ASN A 125 -2.99 -46.68 7.37
C ASN A 125 -2.77 -46.00 6.04
N ILE A 126 -2.85 -44.66 6.04
CA ILE A 126 -2.52 -43.83 4.90
C ILE A 126 -1.01 -43.90 4.64
N LYS A 127 -0.64 -44.09 3.38
CA LYS A 127 0.77 -44.12 2.97
C LYS A 127 1.43 -42.79 3.28
N PRO A 128 2.53 -42.73 4.02
CA PRO A 128 3.23 -41.51 4.31
C PRO A 128 3.87 -40.95 3.02
N VAL A 129 3.73 -39.63 2.82
CA VAL A 129 4.39 -38.89 1.75
C VAL A 129 5.02 -37.65 2.36
N THR A 130 6.21 -37.29 1.92
CA THR A 130 6.83 -36.01 2.28
C THR A 130 6.57 -35.02 1.14
N LEU A 131 5.87 -33.94 1.44
CA LEU A 131 5.64 -32.84 0.52
C LEU A 131 6.58 -31.69 0.85
N ARG A 132 7.17 -31.09 -0.14
CA ARG A 132 8.09 -29.96 0.02
C ARG A 132 7.60 -28.77 -0.78
N PHE A 133 7.67 -27.58 -0.20
CA PHE A 133 7.36 -26.33 -0.91
C PHE A 133 8.28 -25.19 -0.44
N ASN A 134 8.33 -24.11 -1.25
CA ASN A 134 9.11 -22.92 -0.94
C ASN A 134 8.22 -21.69 -0.95
N THR A 135 8.35 -20.85 0.08
CA THR A 135 7.67 -19.57 0.16
C THR A 135 8.35 -18.53 -0.73
N ARG A 136 7.59 -17.54 -1.19
CA ARG A 136 8.10 -16.42 -1.97
C ARG A 136 8.88 -15.42 -1.10
N PRO A 137 9.76 -14.58 -1.70
CA PRO A 137 10.33 -13.43 -1.03
C PRO A 137 9.28 -12.38 -0.69
N ALA A 138 9.61 -11.42 0.18
CA ALA A 138 8.76 -10.28 0.48
C ALA A 138 8.57 -9.36 -0.74
N ASP A 139 7.40 -8.77 -0.87
CA ASP A 139 7.10 -7.81 -1.94
C ASP A 139 7.37 -6.36 -1.54
N LYS A 140 7.34 -6.05 -0.24
CA LYS A 140 7.51 -4.70 0.30
C LYS A 140 8.04 -4.71 1.74
N GLY A 141 8.48 -3.55 2.21
CA GLY A 141 9.00 -3.34 3.55
C GLY A 141 10.47 -3.74 3.73
N PRO A 142 11.00 -3.75 4.96
CA PRO A 142 12.39 -4.05 5.23
C PRO A 142 12.85 -5.43 4.75
N ARG A 143 11.94 -6.41 4.77
CA ARG A 143 12.23 -7.79 4.36
C ARG A 143 12.46 -7.98 2.87
N THR A 144 12.01 -7.03 2.02
CA THR A 144 12.23 -7.11 0.58
C THR A 144 13.71 -7.20 0.24
N LEU A 145 14.57 -6.43 0.91
CA LEU A 145 16.01 -6.43 0.68
C LEU A 145 16.67 -7.73 1.10
N VAL A 146 16.28 -8.26 2.25
CA VAL A 146 16.88 -9.48 2.82
C VAL A 146 16.42 -10.72 2.08
N SER A 147 15.12 -10.87 1.85
CA SER A 147 14.57 -12.07 1.23
C SER A 147 14.84 -12.17 -0.26
N SER A 148 15.07 -11.05 -0.95
CA SER A 148 15.46 -11.06 -2.36
C SER A 148 16.96 -11.29 -2.57
N GLY A 149 17.77 -11.24 -1.51
CA GLY A 149 19.23 -11.31 -1.62
C GLY A 149 19.83 -10.10 -2.34
N ASN A 150 21.10 -10.22 -2.76
CA ASN A 150 21.84 -9.12 -3.38
C ASN A 150 21.73 -9.10 -4.92
N THR A 151 20.97 -10.00 -5.54
CA THR A 151 20.90 -10.13 -7.00
C THR A 151 19.47 -9.98 -7.48
N PHE A 152 19.24 -9.01 -8.37
CA PHE A 152 18.00 -8.92 -9.12
C PHE A 152 18.04 -9.90 -10.27
N ALA A 153 17.23 -10.95 -10.26
CA ALA A 153 17.21 -12.03 -11.24
C ALA A 153 15.79 -12.60 -11.41
N VAL A 154 15.57 -13.40 -12.46
CA VAL A 154 14.38 -14.21 -12.61
C VAL A 154 14.44 -15.38 -11.63
N ALA A 155 13.48 -15.44 -10.71
CA ALA A 155 13.35 -16.52 -9.74
C ALA A 155 12.62 -17.73 -10.34
N ARG A 156 11.62 -17.49 -11.20
CA ARG A 156 10.79 -18.54 -11.81
C ARG A 156 10.14 -18.02 -13.09
N SER A 157 9.93 -18.90 -14.06
CA SER A 157 9.11 -18.64 -15.25
C SER A 157 7.95 -19.64 -15.33
N LEU A 158 6.83 -19.23 -15.91
CA LEU A 158 5.67 -20.06 -16.16
C LEU A 158 5.24 -19.86 -17.62
N PRO A 159 5.01 -20.91 -18.42
CA PRO A 159 5.23 -22.32 -18.07
C PRO A 159 6.69 -22.58 -17.66
N VAL A 160 6.89 -23.47 -16.71
CA VAL A 160 8.23 -23.86 -16.24
C VAL A 160 8.89 -24.75 -17.28
N GLN A 161 10.12 -24.38 -17.66
CA GLN A 161 10.88 -25.14 -18.64
C GLN A 161 11.03 -26.61 -18.21
N GLY A 162 10.54 -27.51 -19.03
CA GLY A 162 10.61 -28.97 -18.80
C GLY A 162 9.46 -29.62 -18.04
N ASN A 163 8.62 -28.88 -17.34
CA ASN A 163 7.48 -29.46 -16.59
C ASN A 163 6.21 -29.56 -17.45
N PHE A 164 5.95 -28.54 -18.28
CA PHE A 164 4.79 -28.52 -19.17
C PHE A 164 5.21 -28.06 -20.57
N PRO A 165 4.54 -28.53 -21.62
CA PRO A 165 4.81 -28.07 -22.97
C PRO A 165 4.46 -26.60 -23.13
N PHE A 166 5.30 -25.83 -23.82
CA PHE A 166 4.98 -24.46 -24.21
C PHE A 166 4.01 -24.51 -25.39
N MET A 167 2.81 -23.96 -25.24
CA MET A 167 1.75 -24.01 -26.26
C MET A 167 1.73 -22.71 -27.07
N ASP A 168 1.10 -22.78 -28.26
CA ASP A 168 0.90 -21.64 -29.14
C ASP A 168 0.17 -20.45 -28.48
N PHE A 169 -0.73 -20.71 -27.54
CA PHE A 169 -1.48 -19.70 -26.79
C PHE A 169 -0.80 -19.26 -25.48
N SER A 170 0.40 -19.79 -25.17
CA SER A 170 0.99 -19.54 -23.84
C SER A 170 1.45 -18.11 -23.64
N SER A 171 1.02 -17.49 -22.57
CA SER A 171 1.62 -16.27 -22.03
C SER A 171 2.90 -16.62 -21.27
N LEU A 172 3.90 -15.76 -21.36
CA LEU A 172 5.17 -15.88 -20.62
C LEU A 172 5.04 -15.11 -19.30
N ARG A 173 5.09 -15.81 -18.18
CA ARG A 173 5.04 -15.21 -16.84
C ARG A 173 6.36 -15.35 -16.14
N LEU A 174 6.93 -14.25 -15.71
CA LEU A 174 8.22 -14.17 -15.03
C LEU A 174 8.04 -13.63 -13.63
N GLN A 175 8.62 -14.33 -12.67
CA GLN A 175 8.69 -13.92 -11.27
C GLN A 175 10.13 -13.56 -10.93
N PHE A 176 10.34 -12.35 -10.40
CA PHE A 176 11.68 -11.85 -10.09
C PHE A 176 11.97 -11.97 -8.58
N THR A 177 13.25 -11.91 -8.23
CA THR A 177 13.70 -11.90 -6.84
C THR A 177 13.41 -10.58 -6.13
N GLN A 178 13.27 -9.48 -6.88
CA GLN A 178 13.01 -8.12 -6.39
C GLN A 178 11.87 -7.47 -7.18
N PRO A 179 11.19 -6.46 -6.61
CA PRO A 179 10.17 -5.70 -7.34
C PRO A 179 10.77 -4.94 -8.52
N ILE A 180 10.06 -4.93 -9.63
CA ILE A 180 10.46 -4.29 -10.88
C ILE A 180 10.24 -2.77 -10.79
N ASP A 181 11.23 -1.97 -11.19
CA ASP A 181 11.01 -0.56 -11.48
C ASP A 181 10.41 -0.42 -12.89
N THR A 182 9.12 -0.22 -12.94
CA THR A 182 8.36 -0.13 -14.19
C THR A 182 8.81 1.02 -15.11
N LYS A 183 9.52 2.02 -14.59
CA LYS A 183 10.13 3.08 -15.41
C LYS A 183 11.25 2.57 -16.32
N THR A 184 11.85 1.44 -15.96
CA THR A 184 12.93 0.80 -16.72
C THR A 184 12.42 -0.35 -17.60
N LEU A 185 11.11 -0.68 -17.49
CA LEU A 185 10.45 -1.70 -18.28
C LEU A 185 10.06 -1.10 -19.64
N ASP A 186 10.83 -1.41 -20.66
CA ASP A 186 10.62 -0.95 -22.03
C ASP A 186 10.64 -2.17 -22.95
N TYR A 187 9.54 -2.38 -23.69
CA TYR A 187 9.38 -3.52 -24.60
C TYR A 187 9.72 -3.11 -26.03
N GLY A 188 10.67 -3.79 -26.64
CA GLY A 188 11.10 -3.54 -28.02
C GLY A 188 12.46 -4.14 -28.34
N LEU A 189 12.82 -4.11 -29.61
CA LEU A 189 14.16 -4.57 -30.06
C LEU A 189 15.26 -3.72 -29.41
N GLY A 190 16.22 -4.40 -28.77
CA GLY A 190 17.31 -3.74 -28.06
C GLY A 190 16.91 -3.01 -26.77
N LYS A 191 15.69 -3.15 -26.31
CA LYS A 191 15.16 -2.58 -25.05
C LYS A 191 15.41 -3.51 -23.85
N SER A 192 14.81 -3.19 -22.73
CA SER A 192 14.96 -4.01 -21.51
C SER A 192 14.33 -5.38 -21.65
N VAL A 193 13.27 -5.51 -22.46
CA VAL A 193 12.54 -6.74 -22.73
C VAL A 193 12.17 -6.82 -24.22
N SER A 194 12.40 -7.97 -24.86
CA SER A 194 11.84 -8.28 -26.20
C SER A 194 11.46 -9.74 -26.32
N LEU A 195 10.43 -10.02 -27.10
CA LEU A 195 10.08 -11.34 -27.61
C LEU A 195 10.23 -11.27 -29.14
N GLU A 196 11.10 -12.10 -29.70
CA GLU A 196 11.45 -12.07 -31.11
C GLU A 196 11.11 -13.39 -31.79
N ASP A 197 10.63 -13.35 -33.04
CA ASP A 197 10.45 -14.53 -33.88
C ASP A 197 11.79 -15.06 -34.45
N ALA A 198 11.74 -16.15 -35.18
CA ALA A 198 12.93 -16.76 -35.81
C ALA A 198 13.65 -15.83 -36.80
N SER A 199 13.00 -14.80 -37.32
CA SER A 199 13.57 -13.80 -38.21
C SER A 199 14.11 -12.57 -37.48
N GLY A 200 13.97 -12.51 -36.14
CA GLY A 200 14.38 -11.37 -35.31
C GLY A 200 13.36 -10.23 -35.27
N ASN A 201 12.14 -10.46 -35.78
CA ASN A 201 11.07 -9.46 -35.67
C ASN A 201 10.44 -9.48 -34.28
N LEU A 202 10.06 -8.29 -33.82
CA LEU A 202 9.37 -8.13 -32.55
C LEU A 202 7.95 -8.75 -32.63
N VAL A 203 7.62 -9.60 -31.67
CA VAL A 203 6.26 -10.17 -31.52
C VAL A 203 5.40 -9.17 -30.75
N PRO A 204 4.23 -8.79 -31.25
CA PRO A 204 3.29 -7.95 -30.50
C PRO A 204 2.81 -8.67 -29.23
N VAL A 205 3.00 -8.06 -28.07
CA VAL A 205 2.55 -8.59 -26.78
C VAL A 205 1.88 -7.52 -25.93
N ARG A 206 1.01 -7.93 -25.02
CA ARG A 206 0.54 -7.14 -23.89
C ARG A 206 1.52 -7.32 -22.76
N VAL A 207 2.05 -6.22 -22.26
CA VAL A 207 3.01 -6.22 -21.15
C VAL A 207 2.26 -5.82 -19.88
N LEU A 208 2.19 -6.74 -18.92
CA LEU A 208 1.61 -6.52 -17.60
C LEU A 208 2.72 -6.64 -16.55
N ALA A 209 2.82 -5.70 -15.64
CA ALA A 209 3.81 -5.73 -14.58
C ALA A 209 3.22 -5.22 -13.27
N SER A 210 3.47 -5.94 -12.19
CA SER A 210 3.11 -5.54 -10.83
C SER A 210 4.07 -6.18 -9.83
N LYS A 211 4.62 -5.37 -8.93
CA LYS A 211 5.55 -5.85 -7.91
C LYS A 211 6.73 -6.62 -8.53
N ARG A 212 6.87 -7.91 -8.23
CA ARG A 212 7.92 -8.80 -8.77
C ARG A 212 7.49 -9.60 -10.00
N LEU A 213 6.33 -9.30 -10.57
CA LEU A 213 5.67 -10.11 -11.57
C LEU A 213 5.63 -9.39 -12.92
N LEU A 214 5.93 -10.12 -13.99
CA LEU A 214 5.86 -9.66 -15.37
C LEU A 214 5.16 -10.73 -16.21
N THR A 215 4.15 -10.34 -16.97
CA THR A 215 3.50 -11.17 -17.98
C THR A 215 3.69 -10.55 -19.36
N LEU A 216 4.13 -11.36 -20.30
CA LEU A 216 4.12 -11.07 -21.72
C LEU A 216 3.07 -11.94 -22.37
N ASP A 217 1.94 -11.35 -22.73
CA ASP A 217 0.79 -12.04 -23.33
C ASP A 217 0.75 -11.72 -24.83
N PRO A 218 1.08 -12.69 -25.72
CA PRO A 218 1.03 -12.46 -27.17
C PRO A 218 -0.34 -11.97 -27.62
N VAL A 219 -0.38 -10.96 -28.48
CA VAL A 219 -1.66 -10.42 -29.00
C VAL A 219 -2.42 -11.48 -29.80
N ASN A 220 -1.69 -12.32 -30.53
CA ASN A 220 -2.19 -13.47 -31.27
C ASN A 220 -1.43 -14.72 -30.86
N ASP A 221 -2.06 -15.90 -31.05
CA ASP A 221 -1.39 -17.17 -30.81
C ASP A 221 -0.07 -17.24 -31.60
N LEU A 222 0.98 -17.77 -30.96
CA LEU A 222 2.27 -17.97 -31.60
C LEU A 222 2.19 -19.07 -32.64
N SER A 223 2.96 -18.98 -33.71
CA SER A 223 3.00 -20.01 -34.74
C SER A 223 3.66 -21.30 -34.22
N PRO A 224 2.96 -22.45 -34.20
CA PRO A 224 3.53 -23.69 -33.68
C PRO A 224 4.74 -24.13 -34.51
N GLY A 225 5.74 -24.73 -33.86
CA GLY A 225 6.95 -25.21 -34.51
C GLY A 225 7.94 -24.11 -34.91
N ILE A 226 7.63 -22.85 -34.77
CA ILE A 226 8.53 -21.72 -34.98
C ILE A 226 9.28 -21.42 -33.70
N LYS A 227 10.60 -21.16 -33.84
CA LYS A 227 11.43 -20.76 -32.71
C LYS A 227 11.21 -19.30 -32.37
N TYR A 228 11.03 -19.01 -31.08
CA TYR A 228 10.96 -17.66 -30.51
C TYR A 228 12.08 -17.47 -29.48
N THR A 229 12.49 -16.21 -29.29
CA THR A 229 13.54 -15.85 -28.32
C THR A 229 13.04 -14.74 -27.41
N LEU A 230 12.92 -15.02 -26.11
CA LEU A 230 12.73 -14.00 -25.08
C LEU A 230 14.09 -13.44 -24.67
N LYS A 231 14.24 -12.12 -24.69
CA LYS A 231 15.46 -11.45 -24.25
C LYS A 231 15.14 -10.47 -23.12
N LEU A 232 15.88 -10.59 -22.03
CA LEU A 232 15.93 -9.63 -20.94
C LEU A 232 17.32 -9.01 -20.86
N SER A 233 17.41 -7.74 -20.50
CA SER A 233 18.69 -7.05 -20.38
C SER A 233 18.89 -6.41 -19.02
N SER A 234 20.13 -6.06 -18.68
CA SER A 234 20.49 -5.33 -17.46
C SER A 234 19.96 -3.89 -17.40
N ALA A 235 19.35 -3.40 -18.49
CA ALA A 235 18.62 -2.13 -18.51
C ALA A 235 17.37 -2.17 -17.63
N LEU A 236 16.75 -3.36 -17.44
CA LEU A 236 15.69 -3.56 -16.47
C LEU A 236 16.26 -3.47 -15.07
N LYS A 237 15.66 -2.64 -14.22
CA LYS A 237 16.09 -2.45 -12.83
C LYS A 237 14.99 -2.81 -11.86
N SER A 238 15.39 -3.12 -10.64
CA SER A 238 14.47 -3.23 -9.51
C SER A 238 14.16 -1.85 -8.92
N THR A 239 13.08 -1.76 -8.17
CA THR A 239 12.75 -0.56 -7.34
C THR A 239 13.82 -0.26 -6.30
N LEU A 240 14.71 -1.22 -6.02
CA LEU A 240 15.84 -1.09 -5.12
C LEU A 240 17.11 -0.55 -5.86
N GLY A 241 17.01 -0.31 -7.17
CA GLY A 241 18.09 0.24 -8.00
C GLY A 241 19.05 -0.78 -8.58
N ASP A 242 18.87 -2.09 -8.28
CA ASP A 242 19.73 -3.15 -8.82
C ASP A 242 19.41 -3.40 -10.31
N SER A 243 20.43 -3.57 -11.11
CA SER A 243 20.29 -4.00 -12.51
C SER A 243 20.02 -5.50 -12.59
N LEU A 244 19.15 -5.91 -13.52
CA LEU A 244 18.86 -7.32 -13.74
C LEU A 244 20.11 -8.09 -14.14
N THR A 245 20.29 -9.25 -13.51
CA THR A 245 21.21 -10.30 -13.96
C THR A 245 20.39 -11.32 -14.75
N PRO A 246 20.35 -11.23 -16.08
CA PRO A 246 19.37 -11.97 -16.87
C PRO A 246 19.66 -13.49 -16.91
N GLY A 247 20.90 -13.93 -16.74
CA GLY A 247 21.27 -15.35 -16.79
C GLY A 247 20.80 -16.01 -18.09
N ALA A 248 20.09 -17.13 -17.99
CA ALA A 248 19.53 -17.83 -19.15
C ALA A 248 18.50 -17.00 -19.94
N TYR A 249 17.90 -15.98 -19.32
CA TYR A 249 16.92 -15.11 -19.96
C TYR A 249 17.54 -13.97 -20.78
N ALA A 250 18.87 -13.90 -20.88
CA ALA A 250 19.54 -13.02 -21.84
C ALA A 250 19.12 -13.35 -23.28
N ALA A 251 18.86 -14.64 -23.55
CA ALA A 251 18.27 -15.13 -24.80
C ALA A 251 17.69 -16.53 -24.56
N LEU A 252 16.44 -16.56 -24.01
CA LEU A 252 15.72 -17.82 -23.79
C LEU A 252 14.99 -18.22 -25.06
N GLU A 253 15.40 -19.34 -25.67
CA GLU A 253 14.77 -19.90 -26.86
C GLU A 253 13.70 -20.94 -26.49
N PHE A 254 12.58 -20.91 -27.20
CA PHE A 254 11.52 -21.90 -27.07
C PHE A 254 10.74 -22.06 -28.39
N THR A 255 10.05 -23.19 -28.53
CA THR A 255 9.25 -23.52 -29.70
C THR A 255 7.86 -23.96 -29.24
N PRO A 256 6.81 -23.19 -29.54
CA PRO A 256 5.44 -23.55 -29.17
C PRO A 256 4.96 -24.82 -29.84
N LYS A 257 4.19 -25.65 -29.11
CA LYS A 257 3.46 -26.79 -29.66
C LYS A 257 2.06 -26.36 -30.13
N ASN A 258 1.53 -27.06 -31.12
CA ASN A 258 0.20 -26.82 -31.64
C ASN A 258 -0.87 -27.35 -30.66
N SER A 259 -1.70 -26.47 -30.11
CA SER A 259 -2.81 -26.88 -29.23
C SER A 259 -4.08 -27.27 -29.99
N ALA A 260 -4.14 -27.05 -31.30
CA ALA A 260 -5.34 -27.36 -32.09
C ALA A 260 -5.45 -28.88 -32.38
N PRO A 261 -6.68 -29.45 -32.47
CA PRO A 261 -7.95 -28.74 -32.23
C PRO A 261 -8.24 -28.50 -30.76
N ARG A 262 -8.90 -27.38 -30.46
CA ARG A 262 -9.42 -27.04 -29.14
C ARG A 262 -10.94 -27.07 -29.12
N ALA A 263 -11.53 -27.50 -28.01
CA ALA A 263 -12.96 -27.42 -27.77
C ALA A 263 -13.21 -26.38 -26.69
N THR A 264 -14.14 -25.44 -26.94
CA THR A 264 -14.58 -24.47 -25.93
C THR A 264 -15.67 -25.11 -25.07
N THR A 265 -15.56 -24.94 -23.77
CA THR A 265 -16.56 -25.33 -22.78
C THR A 265 -16.87 -24.19 -21.87
N ALA A 266 -18.12 -23.97 -21.53
CA ALA A 266 -18.50 -23.04 -20.48
C ALA A 266 -18.44 -23.74 -19.12
N LEU A 267 -17.73 -23.12 -18.18
CA LEU A 267 -17.60 -23.55 -16.80
C LEU A 267 -18.30 -22.54 -15.91
N GLN A 268 -19.38 -22.93 -15.27
CA GLN A 268 -20.17 -22.08 -14.39
C GLN A 268 -19.53 -21.99 -13.00
N ALA A 269 -19.18 -20.78 -12.58
CA ALA A 269 -18.93 -20.46 -11.18
C ALA A 269 -20.29 -20.19 -10.52
N GLY A 270 -20.75 -21.15 -9.72
CA GLY A 270 -22.05 -21.08 -9.04
C GLY A 270 -22.00 -20.24 -7.78
N ASP A 271 -23.20 -19.84 -7.30
CA ASP A 271 -23.39 -19.17 -6.03
C ASP A 271 -23.22 -20.17 -4.87
N SER A 272 -22.61 -19.73 -3.78
CA SER A 272 -22.51 -20.51 -2.54
C SER A 272 -23.79 -20.51 -1.70
N ASN A 273 -24.88 -19.88 -2.15
CA ASN A 273 -26.13 -19.70 -1.41
C ASN A 273 -25.92 -19.11 0.01
N GLY A 274 -25.16 -18.00 0.07
CA GLY A 274 -24.85 -17.36 1.34
C GLY A 274 -23.81 -18.09 2.19
N GLY A 275 -23.10 -19.07 1.60
CA GLY A 275 -22.06 -19.84 2.26
C GLY A 275 -22.47 -21.26 2.64
N ASP A 276 -23.69 -21.70 2.31
CA ASP A 276 -24.20 -23.06 2.58
C ASP A 276 -23.49 -24.12 1.72
N ILE A 277 -23.10 -23.75 0.49
CA ILE A 277 -22.35 -24.62 -0.41
C ILE A 277 -20.85 -24.39 -0.19
N ILE A 278 -20.17 -25.39 0.33
CA ILE A 278 -18.76 -25.35 0.69
C ILE A 278 -17.90 -26.22 -0.22
N SER A 279 -16.68 -25.83 -0.42
CA SER A 279 -15.66 -26.57 -1.16
C SER A 279 -15.24 -27.83 -0.39
N SER A 280 -15.23 -28.97 -1.06
CA SER A 280 -14.70 -30.23 -0.54
C SER A 280 -13.22 -30.14 -0.17
N LEU A 281 -12.45 -29.29 -0.86
CA LEU A 281 -11.02 -29.12 -0.61
C LEU A 281 -10.73 -28.24 0.61
N THR A 282 -11.47 -27.16 0.81
CA THR A 282 -11.12 -26.15 1.82
C THR A 282 -12.12 -26.02 2.96
N GLY A 283 -13.32 -26.54 2.82
CA GLY A 283 -14.44 -26.33 3.75
C GLY A 283 -14.96 -24.90 3.78
N ARG A 284 -14.52 -24.04 2.85
CA ARG A 284 -14.98 -22.65 2.71
C ARG A 284 -16.06 -22.54 1.64
N ALA A 285 -16.86 -21.49 1.71
CA ALA A 285 -17.85 -21.19 0.68
C ALA A 285 -17.20 -21.18 -0.71
N ILE A 286 -17.83 -21.84 -1.69
CA ILE A 286 -17.33 -21.92 -3.06
C ILE A 286 -17.38 -20.55 -3.74
N ASN A 287 -16.40 -20.27 -4.60
CA ASN A 287 -16.30 -19.06 -5.44
C ASN A 287 -16.40 -17.74 -4.63
N ASN A 288 -16.15 -17.81 -3.33
CA ASN A 288 -16.13 -16.66 -2.45
C ASN A 288 -14.68 -16.18 -2.27
N VAL A 289 -14.41 -14.91 -2.58
CA VAL A 289 -13.11 -14.28 -2.42
C VAL A 289 -13.08 -13.51 -1.10
N PRO A 290 -12.49 -14.07 -0.04
CA PRO A 290 -12.35 -13.37 1.21
C PRO A 290 -11.30 -12.26 1.07
N ILE A 291 -11.59 -11.08 1.64
CA ILE A 291 -10.68 -9.93 1.68
C ILE A 291 -10.31 -9.70 3.14
N THR A 292 -9.40 -10.52 3.63
CA THR A 292 -8.98 -10.52 5.03
C THR A 292 -7.73 -9.69 5.21
N SER A 293 -7.78 -8.64 6.03
CA SER A 293 -6.62 -7.80 6.36
C SER A 293 -6.76 -7.17 7.74
N THR A 294 -5.67 -6.61 8.26
CA THR A 294 -5.70 -5.86 9.51
C THR A 294 -6.68 -4.68 9.44
N LEU A 295 -6.71 -3.97 8.31
CA LEU A 295 -7.54 -2.80 8.12
C LEU A 295 -9.02 -3.15 7.91
N LEU A 296 -9.35 -4.23 7.20
CA LEU A 296 -10.72 -4.61 6.85
C LEU A 296 -11.32 -5.67 7.80
N GLY A 297 -10.50 -6.31 8.63
CA GLY A 297 -10.91 -7.45 9.45
C GLY A 297 -11.06 -8.74 8.64
N ASN A 298 -11.77 -9.72 9.20
CA ASN A 298 -11.84 -11.08 8.67
C ASN A 298 -13.16 -11.43 7.96
N ASP A 299 -14.14 -10.53 8.00
CA ASP A 299 -15.52 -10.83 7.60
C ASP A 299 -15.91 -10.29 6.22
N SER A 300 -14.97 -9.64 5.53
CA SER A 300 -15.23 -9.07 4.18
C SER A 300 -14.95 -10.10 3.10
N ALA A 301 -15.94 -10.39 2.26
CA ALA A 301 -15.79 -11.30 1.13
C ALA A 301 -16.73 -10.92 -0.01
N SER A 302 -16.36 -11.27 -1.24
CA SER A 302 -17.17 -11.12 -2.44
C SER A 302 -17.43 -12.47 -3.08
N GLN A 303 -18.70 -12.85 -3.20
CA GLN A 303 -19.15 -14.06 -3.90
C GLN A 303 -19.08 -13.83 -5.41
N GLN A 304 -18.23 -14.58 -6.10
CA GLN A 304 -18.06 -14.48 -7.54
C GLN A 304 -18.96 -15.48 -8.28
N ILE A 305 -19.67 -15.02 -9.29
CA ILE A 305 -20.53 -15.84 -10.14
C ILE A 305 -20.31 -15.51 -11.62
N GLY A 306 -20.60 -16.46 -12.50
CA GLY A 306 -20.49 -16.24 -13.95
C GLY A 306 -20.06 -17.50 -14.70
N ASN A 307 -19.86 -17.35 -16.00
CA ASN A 307 -19.33 -18.41 -16.84
C ASN A 307 -17.92 -18.08 -17.30
N LEU A 308 -17.00 -19.01 -17.08
CA LEU A 308 -15.66 -18.98 -17.65
C LEU A 308 -15.64 -19.87 -18.90
N PHE A 309 -15.29 -19.28 -20.03
CA PHE A 309 -15.18 -20.03 -21.29
C PHE A 309 -13.74 -20.54 -21.40
N ALA A 310 -13.59 -21.83 -21.21
CA ALA A 310 -12.29 -22.50 -21.28
C ALA A 310 -12.13 -23.27 -22.60
N GLU A 311 -10.92 -23.26 -23.15
CA GLU A 311 -10.53 -24.00 -24.33
C GLU A 311 -9.64 -25.18 -23.92
N LEU A 312 -10.04 -26.38 -24.19
CA LEU A 312 -9.28 -27.59 -23.90
C LEU A 312 -8.72 -28.19 -25.20
N ALA A 313 -7.43 -28.47 -25.23
CA ALA A 313 -6.81 -29.18 -26.33
C ALA A 313 -7.34 -30.61 -26.45
N PHE A 314 -7.26 -31.23 -27.63
CA PHE A 314 -7.73 -32.58 -27.85
C PHE A 314 -6.91 -33.58 -27.00
N VAL A 315 -7.56 -34.14 -26.00
CA VAL A 315 -6.95 -35.02 -24.97
C VAL A 315 -6.05 -36.12 -25.54
N PRO A 316 -6.44 -36.86 -26.59
CA PRO A 316 -5.59 -37.91 -27.17
C PRO A 316 -4.23 -37.44 -27.69
N ASN A 317 -4.09 -36.17 -28.04
CA ASN A 317 -2.81 -35.60 -28.45
C ASN A 317 -1.90 -35.27 -27.26
N TYR A 318 -2.49 -35.15 -26.03
CA TYR A 318 -1.79 -34.73 -24.82
C TYR A 318 -2.27 -35.57 -23.60
N PRO A 319 -2.06 -36.91 -23.62
CA PRO A 319 -2.60 -37.78 -22.57
C PRO A 319 -1.98 -37.50 -21.18
N ASP A 320 -0.72 -37.10 -21.13
CA ASP A 320 0.01 -36.88 -19.87
C ASP A 320 -0.29 -35.50 -19.27
N ALA A 321 -0.34 -34.46 -20.11
CA ALA A 321 -0.60 -33.09 -19.69
C ALA A 321 -1.42 -32.37 -20.75
N THR A 322 -2.74 -32.41 -20.62
CA THR A 322 -3.67 -31.80 -21.57
C THR A 322 -3.71 -30.28 -21.35
N PRO A 323 -3.34 -29.48 -22.36
CA PRO A 323 -3.36 -28.02 -22.24
C PRO A 323 -4.79 -27.46 -22.11
N LEU A 324 -4.94 -26.51 -21.24
CA LEU A 324 -6.16 -25.77 -20.96
C LEU A 324 -5.87 -24.26 -21.04
N ARG A 325 -6.70 -23.51 -21.76
CA ARG A 325 -6.65 -22.05 -21.83
C ARG A 325 -7.97 -21.47 -21.33
N VAL A 326 -7.90 -20.43 -20.49
CA VAL A 326 -9.03 -19.51 -20.27
C VAL A 326 -8.67 -18.21 -20.95
N PRO A 327 -9.32 -17.86 -22.09
CA PRO A 327 -9.02 -16.65 -22.83
C PRO A 327 -9.22 -15.40 -21.97
N ARG A 328 -8.41 -14.37 -22.22
CA ARG A 328 -8.67 -13.04 -21.67
C ARG A 328 -10.05 -12.54 -22.07
N GLY A 329 -10.58 -11.58 -21.30
CA GLY A 329 -11.93 -11.06 -21.50
C GLY A 329 -13.03 -11.87 -20.81
N ASN A 330 -12.71 -13.02 -20.18
CA ASN A 330 -13.64 -13.68 -19.27
C ASN A 330 -13.83 -12.82 -18.02
N ILE A 331 -15.09 -12.74 -17.54
CA ILE A 331 -15.48 -11.89 -16.42
C ILE A 331 -16.28 -12.70 -15.40
N LEU A 332 -15.90 -12.63 -14.14
CA LEU A 332 -16.73 -13.01 -13.02
C LEU A 332 -17.25 -11.74 -12.35
N THR A 333 -18.52 -11.77 -11.94
CA THR A 333 -19.18 -10.67 -11.24
C THR A 333 -19.42 -11.09 -9.80
N GLY A 334 -18.92 -10.30 -8.89
CA GLY A 334 -19.03 -10.57 -7.47
C GLY A 334 -20.11 -9.74 -6.79
N SER A 335 -20.54 -10.23 -5.62
CA SER A 335 -21.42 -9.48 -4.72
C SER A 335 -20.74 -8.20 -4.22
N SER A 336 -21.56 -7.22 -3.87
CA SER A 336 -21.08 -6.00 -3.24
C SER A 336 -20.53 -6.28 -1.83
N VAL A 337 -19.56 -5.49 -1.42
CA VAL A 337 -18.94 -5.56 -0.10
C VAL A 337 -19.11 -4.22 0.61
N ASP A 338 -19.66 -4.24 1.81
CA ASP A 338 -19.68 -3.11 2.73
C ASP A 338 -18.36 -3.07 3.49
N VAL A 339 -17.58 -2.03 3.25
CA VAL A 339 -16.27 -1.88 3.88
C VAL A 339 -16.44 -1.46 5.34
N LYS A 340 -15.77 -2.19 6.24
CA LYS A 340 -15.73 -1.91 7.67
C LYS A 340 -14.28 -1.80 8.13
N ILE A 341 -13.96 -0.76 8.89
CA ILE A 341 -12.63 -0.62 9.48
C ILE A 341 -12.49 -1.64 10.61
N VAL A 342 -11.41 -2.44 10.57
CA VAL A 342 -11.15 -3.56 11.48
C VAL A 342 -12.33 -4.55 11.55
N GLY A 343 -13.12 -4.63 10.47
CA GLY A 343 -14.30 -5.50 10.39
C GLY A 343 -15.47 -5.08 11.30
N LYS A 344 -15.40 -3.92 11.95
CA LYS A 344 -16.38 -3.50 12.98
C LYS A 344 -17.07 -2.17 12.65
N VAL A 345 -16.32 -1.11 12.38
CA VAL A 345 -16.87 0.22 12.15
C VAL A 345 -17.19 0.44 10.68
N PRO A 346 -18.47 0.62 10.28
CA PRO A 346 -18.85 0.84 8.90
C PRO A 346 -18.14 2.08 8.31
N ALA A 347 -17.52 1.92 7.15
CA ALA A 347 -16.83 3.02 6.46
C ALA A 347 -17.76 3.86 5.58
N ASN A 348 -19.04 3.50 5.46
CA ASN A 348 -19.99 4.05 4.49
C ASN A 348 -19.45 4.00 3.05
N LEU A 349 -18.66 2.96 2.77
CA LEU A 349 -18.07 2.68 1.49
C LEU A 349 -18.54 1.30 1.04
N ASN A 350 -19.46 1.27 0.06
CA ASN A 350 -19.92 0.06 -0.59
C ASN A 350 -19.27 -0.07 -1.96
N THR A 351 -18.77 -1.25 -2.29
CA THR A 351 -18.06 -1.50 -3.55
C THR A 351 -18.98 -1.50 -4.77
N GLY A 352 -20.31 -1.67 -4.60
CA GLY A 352 -21.13 -2.16 -5.69
C GLY A 352 -20.65 -3.55 -6.13
N ALA A 353 -21.01 -3.98 -7.31
CA ALA A 353 -20.52 -5.24 -7.86
C ALA A 353 -18.99 -5.23 -8.00
N VAL A 354 -18.35 -6.29 -7.53
CA VAL A 354 -16.90 -6.50 -7.68
C VAL A 354 -16.66 -7.34 -8.92
N LYS A 355 -16.01 -6.78 -9.93
CA LYS A 355 -15.68 -7.47 -11.18
C LYS A 355 -14.28 -8.01 -11.14
N VAL A 356 -14.11 -9.27 -11.55
CA VAL A 356 -12.81 -9.92 -11.75
C VAL A 356 -12.70 -10.27 -13.24
N ASN A 357 -11.86 -9.52 -13.95
CA ASN A 357 -11.63 -9.67 -15.38
C ASN A 357 -10.34 -10.43 -15.62
N ILE A 358 -10.33 -11.46 -16.42
CA ILE A 358 -9.12 -12.15 -16.88
C ILE A 358 -8.45 -11.26 -17.94
N ILE A 359 -7.23 -10.77 -17.63
CA ILE A 359 -6.55 -9.73 -18.43
C ILE A 359 -5.42 -10.25 -19.32
N SER A 360 -5.04 -11.51 -19.16
CA SER A 360 -4.13 -12.24 -20.05
C SER A 360 -4.66 -13.65 -20.26
N ASP A 361 -4.26 -14.30 -21.32
CA ASP A 361 -4.64 -15.69 -21.51
C ASP A 361 -4.14 -16.56 -20.36
N ALA A 362 -5.06 -17.19 -19.60
CA ALA A 362 -4.70 -18.08 -18.52
C ALA A 362 -4.19 -19.41 -19.08
N ASN A 363 -3.07 -19.87 -18.56
CA ASN A 363 -2.45 -21.13 -18.99
C ASN A 363 -2.71 -22.20 -17.96
N GLY A 364 -3.23 -23.34 -18.41
CA GLY A 364 -3.49 -24.47 -17.54
C GLY A 364 -3.13 -25.80 -18.18
N TYR A 365 -2.99 -26.79 -17.31
CA TYR A 365 -2.75 -28.16 -17.69
C TYR A 365 -3.52 -29.11 -16.80
N MET A 366 -4.11 -30.13 -17.42
CA MET A 366 -4.79 -31.22 -16.73
C MET A 366 -3.93 -32.48 -16.85
N THR A 367 -3.39 -32.95 -15.73
CA THR A 367 -2.44 -34.08 -15.69
C THR A 367 -3.02 -35.30 -15.00
N ALA A 368 -2.36 -36.45 -15.16
CA ALA A 368 -2.63 -37.60 -14.29
C ALA A 368 -2.41 -37.24 -12.82
N ASN A 369 -3.08 -37.90 -11.91
CA ASN A 369 -2.90 -37.69 -10.48
C ASN A 369 -1.49 -38.12 -10.06
N PRO A 370 -0.69 -37.25 -9.44
CA PRO A 370 0.69 -37.59 -9.06
C PRO A 370 0.78 -38.47 -7.81
N TYR A 371 -0.32 -38.67 -7.07
CA TYR A 371 -0.34 -39.40 -5.79
C TYR A 371 -0.96 -40.78 -5.89
N SER A 372 -1.74 -41.03 -6.94
CA SER A 372 -2.39 -42.33 -7.16
C SER A 372 -2.49 -42.65 -8.65
N ASN A 373 -2.26 -43.90 -9.00
CA ASN A 373 -2.43 -44.42 -10.38
C ASN A 373 -3.80 -45.06 -10.61
N ALA A 374 -4.71 -44.97 -9.67
CA ALA A 374 -6.04 -45.53 -9.79
C ALA A 374 -6.80 -44.84 -10.94
N PRO A 375 -7.55 -45.58 -11.77
CA PRO A 375 -8.21 -45.02 -12.95
C PRO A 375 -9.37 -44.08 -12.61
N ASP A 376 -9.92 -44.19 -11.41
CA ASP A 376 -11.06 -43.42 -10.89
C ASP A 376 -10.64 -42.17 -10.10
N VAL A 377 -9.35 -41.96 -9.82
CA VAL A 377 -8.89 -40.78 -9.10
C VAL A 377 -9.01 -39.50 -9.96
N PRO A 378 -9.35 -38.34 -9.36
CA PRO A 378 -9.43 -37.08 -10.10
C PRO A 378 -8.10 -36.72 -10.77
N ARG A 379 -8.15 -36.16 -11.96
CA ARG A 379 -6.96 -35.53 -12.59
C ARG A 379 -6.58 -34.27 -11.81
N GLN A 380 -5.30 -33.95 -11.82
CA GLN A 380 -4.83 -32.67 -11.26
C GLN A 380 -4.96 -31.55 -12.29
N VAL A 381 -5.34 -30.36 -11.83
CA VAL A 381 -5.41 -29.14 -12.63
C VAL A 381 -4.43 -28.12 -12.09
N TYR A 382 -3.65 -27.57 -13.00
CA TYR A 382 -2.76 -26.44 -12.74
C TYR A 382 -3.20 -25.30 -13.65
N LEU A 383 -3.55 -24.15 -13.08
CA LEU A 383 -3.96 -22.96 -13.82
C LEU A 383 -3.25 -21.74 -13.27
N VAL A 384 -2.70 -20.92 -14.15
CA VAL A 384 -2.10 -19.62 -13.79
C VAL A 384 -2.78 -18.54 -14.60
N MET A 385 -3.26 -17.52 -13.91
CA MET A 385 -4.00 -16.42 -14.53
C MET A 385 -3.58 -15.06 -13.99
N ASP A 386 -3.83 -14.03 -14.78
CA ASP A 386 -3.76 -12.63 -14.36
C ASP A 386 -5.16 -12.05 -14.43
N ALA A 387 -5.58 -11.40 -13.37
CA ALA A 387 -6.89 -10.80 -13.25
C ALA A 387 -6.80 -9.33 -12.87
N ALA A 388 -7.71 -8.52 -13.35
CA ALA A 388 -7.97 -7.18 -12.86
C ALA A 388 -9.21 -7.21 -11.97
N MET A 389 -9.08 -6.76 -10.74
CA MET A 389 -10.21 -6.51 -9.85
C MET A 389 -10.64 -5.05 -10.00
N SER A 390 -11.92 -4.80 -10.14
CA SER A 390 -12.50 -3.47 -10.14
C SER A 390 -13.84 -3.49 -9.42
N SER A 391 -14.32 -2.33 -8.99
CA SER A 391 -15.62 -2.18 -8.34
C SER A 391 -16.47 -1.16 -9.06
N GLU A 392 -17.81 -1.33 -8.98
CA GLU A 392 -18.75 -0.48 -9.68
C GLU A 392 -18.80 0.94 -9.09
N SER A 393 -18.66 1.06 -7.76
CA SER A 393 -18.66 2.35 -7.07
C SER A 393 -17.34 3.10 -7.33
N PRO A 394 -17.38 4.34 -7.85
CA PRO A 394 -16.15 5.10 -8.18
C PRO A 394 -15.18 5.29 -7.02
N SER A 395 -15.69 5.59 -5.82
CA SER A 395 -14.87 5.80 -4.63
C SER A 395 -14.21 4.51 -4.15
N ALA A 396 -14.95 3.39 -4.19
CA ALA A 396 -14.41 2.08 -3.84
C ALA A 396 -13.48 1.55 -4.95
N ASN A 397 -13.78 1.85 -6.22
CA ASN A 397 -12.93 1.44 -7.33
C ASN A 397 -11.53 2.06 -7.20
N GLY A 398 -11.40 3.33 -6.85
CA GLY A 398 -10.10 3.92 -6.56
C GLY A 398 -9.31 3.20 -5.46
N ALA A 399 -10.00 2.65 -4.45
CA ALA A 399 -9.40 1.99 -3.30
C ALA A 399 -8.98 0.53 -3.57
N PHE A 400 -9.74 -0.20 -4.39
CA PHE A 400 -9.58 -1.66 -4.58
C PHE A 400 -9.18 -2.06 -6.00
N ASN A 401 -9.29 -1.17 -6.96
CA ASN A 401 -8.95 -1.44 -8.36
C ASN A 401 -7.46 -1.75 -8.53
N GLN A 402 -7.12 -2.96 -8.97
CA GLN A 402 -5.75 -3.40 -9.15
C GLN A 402 -5.62 -4.64 -10.03
N ASN A 403 -4.42 -4.85 -10.57
CA ASN A 403 -4.04 -6.12 -11.16
C ASN A 403 -3.62 -7.11 -10.08
N ILE A 404 -4.17 -8.32 -10.13
CA ILE A 404 -3.77 -9.47 -9.33
C ILE A 404 -3.12 -10.45 -10.29
N MET A 405 -1.78 -10.49 -10.26
CA MET A 405 -1.01 -11.24 -11.24
C MET A 405 -0.58 -12.60 -10.70
N HIS A 406 -0.38 -13.55 -11.61
CA HIS A 406 0.11 -14.89 -11.36
C HIS A 406 -0.67 -15.62 -10.27
N ILE A 407 -1.99 -15.54 -10.30
CA ILE A 407 -2.86 -16.35 -9.44
C ILE A 407 -2.69 -17.80 -9.87
N GLU A 408 -2.04 -18.60 -9.02
CA GLU A 408 -1.89 -20.03 -9.24
C GLU A 408 -3.03 -20.78 -8.56
N VAL A 409 -3.79 -21.52 -9.36
CA VAL A 409 -4.86 -22.42 -8.88
C VAL A 409 -4.39 -23.84 -9.09
N VAL A 410 -4.34 -24.61 -8.03
CA VAL A 410 -4.10 -26.05 -8.05
C VAL A 410 -5.41 -26.74 -7.70
N GLY A 411 -5.83 -27.67 -8.53
CA GLY A 411 -7.15 -28.25 -8.35
C GLY A 411 -7.24 -29.69 -8.82
N THR A 412 -8.46 -30.19 -8.80
CA THR A 412 -8.86 -31.47 -9.32
C THR A 412 -9.90 -31.33 -10.41
N ALA A 413 -9.93 -32.23 -11.35
CA ALA A 413 -10.97 -32.31 -12.38
C ALA A 413 -11.52 -33.72 -12.45
N ILE A 414 -12.83 -33.82 -12.49
CA ILE A 414 -13.55 -35.08 -12.65
C ILE A 414 -14.77 -34.88 -13.55
N VAL A 415 -15.12 -35.90 -14.33
CA VAL A 415 -16.41 -35.93 -15.07
C VAL A 415 -17.41 -36.77 -14.28
N LYS A 416 -18.53 -36.15 -13.91
CA LYS A 416 -19.56 -36.75 -13.09
C LYS A 416 -20.95 -36.37 -13.64
N GLY A 417 -21.82 -37.36 -13.86
CA GLY A 417 -23.13 -37.09 -14.43
C GLY A 417 -23.10 -36.38 -15.80
N GLY A 418 -22.04 -36.58 -16.61
CA GLY A 418 -21.85 -35.87 -17.88
C GLY A 418 -21.28 -34.45 -17.76
N LYS A 419 -21.11 -33.93 -16.56
CA LYS A 419 -20.52 -32.59 -16.30
C LYS A 419 -19.03 -32.70 -15.93
N LEU A 420 -18.22 -31.79 -16.47
CA LEU A 420 -16.87 -31.54 -15.98
C LEU A 420 -16.97 -30.72 -14.71
N ILE A 421 -16.47 -31.23 -13.60
CA ILE A 421 -16.39 -30.55 -12.31
C ILE A 421 -14.93 -30.27 -12.03
N MET A 422 -14.60 -29.03 -11.69
CA MET A 422 -13.26 -28.60 -11.33
C MET A 422 -13.31 -27.91 -9.98
N ASP A 423 -12.58 -28.45 -9.00
CA ASP A 423 -12.36 -27.83 -7.70
C ASP A 423 -10.92 -27.38 -7.59
N GLY A 424 -10.67 -26.21 -7.06
CA GLY A 424 -9.32 -25.68 -6.98
C GLY A 424 -9.09 -24.76 -5.80
N VAL A 425 -7.84 -24.70 -5.37
CA VAL A 425 -7.35 -23.82 -4.32
C VAL A 425 -6.31 -22.87 -4.90
N GLY A 426 -6.45 -21.62 -4.59
CA GLY A 426 -5.47 -20.59 -4.91
C GLY A 426 -5.39 -19.56 -3.79
N VAL A 427 -4.42 -18.67 -3.87
CA VAL A 427 -4.28 -17.53 -2.95
C VAL A 427 -4.16 -16.26 -3.78
N ALA A 428 -5.02 -15.29 -3.48
CA ALA A 428 -4.92 -13.94 -3.99
C ALA A 428 -4.41 -13.00 -2.88
N GLU A 429 -3.48 -12.13 -3.22
CA GLU A 429 -2.94 -11.12 -2.32
C GLU A 429 -3.25 -9.74 -2.89
N LEU A 430 -4.16 -9.03 -2.21
CA LEU A 430 -4.69 -7.74 -2.62
C LEU A 430 -4.03 -6.62 -1.81
N ASP A 431 -3.71 -5.51 -2.44
CA ASP A 431 -3.32 -4.30 -1.72
C ASP A 431 -4.59 -3.53 -1.31
N VAL A 432 -4.75 -3.30 -0.02
CA VAL A 432 -5.85 -2.53 0.55
C VAL A 432 -5.36 -1.12 0.82
N LEU A 433 -5.91 -0.15 0.11
CA LEU A 433 -5.57 1.28 0.24
C LEU A 433 -4.04 1.57 0.10
N GLY A 434 -3.28 0.68 -0.54
CA GLY A 434 -1.83 0.80 -0.64
C GLY A 434 -1.07 0.67 0.70
N LEU A 435 -1.73 0.26 1.78
CA LEU A 435 -1.22 0.23 3.16
C LEU A 435 -1.07 -1.17 3.70
N ASP A 436 -2.07 -1.98 3.47
CA ASP A 436 -2.21 -3.30 4.04
C ASP A 436 -2.32 -4.33 2.92
N GLN A 437 -2.02 -5.58 3.22
CA GLN A 437 -2.14 -6.68 2.29
C GLN A 437 -3.26 -7.59 2.75
N ALA A 438 -4.35 -7.63 1.98
CA ALA A 438 -5.39 -8.61 2.19
C ALA A 438 -5.00 -9.93 1.53
N VAL A 439 -5.28 -11.02 2.21
CA VAL A 439 -5.07 -12.37 1.70
C VAL A 439 -6.40 -13.07 1.57
N GLY A 440 -6.65 -13.59 0.38
CA GLY A 440 -7.82 -14.41 0.10
C GLY A 440 -7.43 -15.83 -0.30
N VAL A 441 -7.91 -16.83 0.43
CA VAL A 441 -7.86 -18.22 -0.03
C VAL A 441 -9.05 -18.43 -0.96
N LEU A 442 -8.77 -18.68 -2.22
CA LEU A 442 -9.76 -18.91 -3.27
C LEU A 442 -10.15 -20.38 -3.27
N SER A 443 -11.44 -20.65 -3.16
CA SER A 443 -12.03 -21.98 -3.24
C SER A 443 -12.88 -22.06 -4.51
N PHE A 444 -12.22 -22.30 -5.63
CA PHE A 444 -12.89 -22.41 -6.91
C PHE A 444 -13.71 -23.70 -7.00
N HIS A 445 -14.95 -23.57 -7.47
CA HIS A 445 -15.79 -24.66 -7.87
C HIS A 445 -16.47 -24.28 -9.20
N LEU A 446 -16.12 -25.01 -10.24
CA LEU A 446 -16.59 -24.74 -11.60
C LEU A 446 -17.26 -26.00 -12.14
N GLU A 447 -18.46 -25.85 -12.68
CA GLU A 447 -19.21 -26.95 -13.30
C GLU A 447 -19.45 -26.69 -14.79
N GLY A 448 -19.17 -27.69 -15.61
CA GLY A 448 -19.64 -27.72 -17.02
C GLY A 448 -21.13 -27.95 -17.10
N TYR A 449 -21.67 -27.83 -18.28
CA TYR A 449 -23.07 -28.10 -18.57
C TYR A 449 -23.28 -29.57 -18.99
N GLU A 450 -24.35 -30.25 -18.52
CA GLU A 450 -24.69 -31.65 -18.89
C GLU A 450 -25.02 -31.78 -20.37
N ASN A 451 -25.55 -30.72 -20.93
CA ASN A 451 -26.02 -30.70 -22.32
C ASN A 451 -25.41 -29.47 -23.01
N GLU A 452 -24.58 -29.70 -24.00
CA GLU A 452 -23.98 -28.64 -24.81
C GLU A 452 -25.01 -27.71 -25.49
N HIS A 453 -26.22 -28.19 -25.74
CA HIS A 453 -27.28 -27.35 -26.35
C HIS A 453 -27.82 -26.26 -25.40
N VAL A 454 -27.61 -26.40 -24.09
CA VAL A 454 -27.99 -25.40 -23.09
C VAL A 454 -26.78 -24.64 -22.55
N SER A 455 -25.57 -25.02 -22.98
CA SER A 455 -24.34 -24.30 -22.66
C SER A 455 -24.37 -22.91 -23.29
N PRO A 456 -24.09 -21.84 -22.54
CA PRO A 456 -24.00 -20.51 -23.11
C PRO A 456 -22.81 -20.42 -24.09
N GLU A 457 -23.02 -19.69 -25.19
CA GLU A 457 -21.91 -19.27 -26.05
C GLU A 457 -21.24 -18.01 -25.49
N PRO A 458 -19.93 -17.82 -25.73
CA PRO A 458 -19.27 -16.57 -25.36
C PRO A 458 -19.98 -15.40 -26.04
N THR A 459 -20.49 -14.46 -25.24
CA THR A 459 -21.08 -13.24 -25.77
C THR A 459 -19.96 -12.20 -25.89
N PRO A 460 -19.70 -11.67 -27.10
CA PRO A 460 -18.72 -10.62 -27.27
C PRO A 460 -19.08 -9.39 -26.44
N ASP A 461 -18.12 -8.85 -25.70
CA ASP A 461 -18.28 -7.55 -25.08
C ASP A 461 -18.26 -6.48 -26.17
N THR A 462 -19.30 -5.63 -26.17
CA THR A 462 -19.48 -4.52 -27.10
C THR A 462 -19.54 -3.18 -26.37
N THR A 463 -19.33 -3.17 -25.07
CA THR A 463 -19.32 -1.98 -24.22
C THR A 463 -18.01 -1.24 -24.40
N ALA A 464 -18.06 0.04 -24.66
CA ALA A 464 -16.85 0.85 -24.75
C ALA A 464 -16.41 1.31 -23.35
N PRO A 465 -15.12 1.34 -23.05
CA PRO A 465 -14.62 1.86 -21.79
C PRO A 465 -14.91 3.36 -21.66
N ALA A 466 -15.30 3.79 -20.46
CA ALA A 466 -15.56 5.19 -20.15
C ALA A 466 -14.73 5.65 -18.95
N LEU A 467 -14.26 6.90 -18.98
CA LEU A 467 -13.53 7.49 -17.86
C LEU A 467 -14.49 7.69 -16.68
N GLN A 468 -14.21 7.03 -15.56
CA GLN A 468 -14.99 7.09 -14.34
C GLN A 468 -14.50 8.18 -13.38
N SER A 469 -13.18 8.27 -13.22
CA SER A 469 -12.53 9.28 -12.37
C SER A 469 -11.10 9.54 -12.83
N TRP A 470 -10.53 10.66 -12.45
CA TRP A 470 -9.12 10.93 -12.67
C TRP A 470 -8.54 11.83 -11.57
N VAL A 471 -7.23 11.76 -11.37
CA VAL A 471 -6.47 12.50 -10.37
C VAL A 471 -5.33 13.23 -11.10
N PRO A 472 -5.13 14.49 -10.82
CA PRO A 472 -5.62 15.30 -9.71
C PRO A 472 -7.05 15.85 -9.82
N GLY A 473 -7.77 15.64 -10.89
CA GLY A 473 -9.14 16.13 -11.06
C GLY A 473 -9.22 17.41 -11.92
N ASP A 474 -10.44 17.79 -12.33
CA ASP A 474 -10.66 19.04 -13.06
C ASP A 474 -10.47 20.22 -12.11
N VAL A 475 -9.62 21.19 -12.50
CA VAL A 475 -9.29 22.37 -11.68
C VAL A 475 -10.54 23.17 -11.30
N SER A 476 -11.54 23.21 -12.18
CA SER A 476 -12.83 23.86 -11.92
C SER A 476 -13.67 23.18 -10.84
N ALA A 477 -13.51 21.90 -10.65
CA ALA A 477 -14.23 21.12 -9.63
C ALA A 477 -13.52 21.13 -8.27
N ASP A 478 -12.24 21.46 -8.23
CA ASP A 478 -11.38 21.36 -7.04
C ASP A 478 -10.88 22.71 -6.51
N THR A 479 -11.67 23.78 -6.70
CA THR A 479 -11.37 25.11 -6.16
C THR A 479 -11.23 25.12 -4.63
N ASN A 480 -11.77 24.10 -3.93
CA ASN A 480 -11.74 24.01 -2.48
C ASN A 480 -10.65 23.07 -1.92
N ALA A 481 -9.82 22.48 -2.76
CA ALA A 481 -8.78 21.58 -2.32
C ALA A 481 -7.48 21.70 -3.15
N PRO A 482 -6.87 22.89 -3.20
CA PRO A 482 -5.55 23.06 -3.80
C PRO A 482 -4.54 22.19 -3.06
N GLY A 483 -3.55 21.66 -3.77
CA GLY A 483 -2.49 20.84 -3.18
C GLY A 483 -2.77 19.34 -3.08
N ARG A 484 -3.86 18.83 -3.64
CA ARG A 484 -4.08 17.37 -3.76
C ARG A 484 -3.06 16.70 -4.66
N ALA A 485 -2.56 17.38 -5.70
CA ALA A 485 -1.41 16.95 -6.49
C ALA A 485 -0.12 17.58 -5.95
N ARG A 486 0.89 16.75 -5.75
CA ARG A 486 2.23 17.18 -5.33
C ARG A 486 3.24 16.88 -6.44
N PRO A 487 4.40 17.55 -6.45
CA PRO A 487 5.41 17.34 -7.49
C PRO A 487 5.76 15.89 -7.78
N GLY A 488 5.81 15.02 -6.79
CA GLY A 488 6.14 13.60 -6.93
C GLY A 488 4.94 12.65 -7.15
N ASP A 489 3.71 13.16 -7.19
CA ASP A 489 2.52 12.32 -7.31
C ASP A 489 2.32 11.88 -8.78
N PRO A 490 1.79 10.66 -9.02
CA PRO A 490 1.37 10.22 -10.35
C PRO A 490 0.07 10.88 -10.77
N VAL A 491 -0.21 10.86 -12.08
CA VAL A 491 -1.53 11.17 -12.63
C VAL A 491 -2.23 9.85 -12.95
N THR A 492 -3.45 9.67 -12.45
CA THR A 492 -4.20 8.43 -12.59
C THR A 492 -5.55 8.68 -13.27
N LEU A 493 -5.85 7.90 -14.30
CA LEU A 493 -7.16 7.90 -14.96
C LEU A 493 -7.78 6.51 -14.76
N THR A 494 -8.97 6.47 -14.17
CA THR A 494 -9.69 5.23 -13.86
C THR A 494 -10.92 5.10 -14.75
N PHE A 495 -11.08 3.94 -15.36
CA PHE A 495 -12.14 3.62 -16.31
C PHE A 495 -13.14 2.63 -15.72
N THR A 496 -14.26 2.46 -16.41
CA THR A 496 -15.33 1.52 -16.04
C THR A 496 -14.89 0.05 -16.16
N GLU A 497 -13.80 -0.21 -16.90
CA GLU A 497 -13.30 -1.54 -17.19
C GLU A 497 -11.81 -1.53 -17.54
N PRO A 498 -11.10 -2.69 -17.47
CA PRO A 498 -9.69 -2.79 -17.79
C PRO A 498 -9.38 -2.48 -19.26
N LEU A 499 -8.30 -1.74 -19.48
CA LEU A 499 -7.83 -1.37 -20.81
C LEU A 499 -6.79 -2.36 -21.35
N ASP A 500 -6.74 -2.53 -22.67
CA ASP A 500 -5.69 -3.29 -23.35
C ASP A 500 -4.38 -2.50 -23.39
N PRO A 501 -3.32 -2.93 -22.67
CA PRO A 501 -2.05 -2.23 -22.67
C PRO A 501 -1.44 -2.09 -24.07
N ALA A 502 -1.72 -3.01 -24.99
CA ALA A 502 -1.20 -2.97 -26.36
C ALA A 502 -1.77 -1.80 -27.18
N SER A 503 -2.94 -1.27 -26.79
CA SER A 503 -3.56 -0.11 -27.43
C SER A 503 -2.99 1.22 -26.95
N ILE A 504 -2.22 1.23 -25.85
CA ILE A 504 -1.68 2.43 -25.24
C ILE A 504 -0.22 2.63 -25.68
N ASN A 505 0.03 3.76 -26.33
CA ASN A 505 1.35 4.12 -26.85
C ASN A 505 1.44 5.65 -26.97
N ASN A 506 2.59 6.17 -27.40
CA ASN A 506 2.84 7.60 -27.50
C ASN A 506 1.91 8.35 -28.48
N ALA A 507 1.20 7.66 -29.36
CA ALA A 507 0.19 8.27 -30.25
C ALA A 507 -1.18 8.33 -29.56
N SER A 508 -1.55 7.31 -28.77
CA SER A 508 -2.84 7.23 -28.11
C SER A 508 -2.88 7.85 -26.72
N LEU A 509 -1.73 8.02 -26.05
CA LEU A 509 -1.57 8.68 -24.76
C LEU A 509 -0.45 9.71 -24.82
N GLN A 510 -0.80 10.97 -24.50
CA GLN A 510 0.15 12.08 -24.43
C GLN A 510 0.06 12.78 -23.07
N PHE A 511 1.21 13.20 -22.56
CA PHE A 511 1.33 14.02 -21.36
C PHE A 511 2.11 15.29 -21.72
N LEU A 512 1.49 16.45 -21.55
CA LEU A 512 2.00 17.73 -22.04
C LEU A 512 2.12 18.71 -20.87
N ARG A 513 3.15 19.57 -20.93
CA ARG A 513 3.31 20.74 -20.07
C ARG A 513 3.30 22.00 -20.92
N GLY A 514 2.29 22.87 -20.73
CA GLY A 514 2.13 24.07 -21.55
C GLY A 514 2.02 23.78 -23.04
N GLY A 515 1.46 22.62 -23.42
CA GLY A 515 1.32 22.17 -24.81
C GLY A 515 2.55 21.46 -25.39
N VAL A 516 3.64 21.33 -24.63
CA VAL A 516 4.87 20.63 -25.05
C VAL A 516 4.94 19.25 -24.37
N ALA A 517 5.37 18.22 -25.13
CA ALA A 517 5.48 16.87 -24.60
C ALA A 517 6.44 16.82 -23.40
N GLU A 518 5.96 16.23 -22.29
CA GLU A 518 6.72 16.02 -21.07
C GLU A 518 7.08 14.52 -20.98
N PRO A 519 8.33 14.18 -20.67
CA PRO A 519 8.72 12.77 -20.53
C PRO A 519 8.01 12.09 -19.37
N PHE A 520 7.46 10.90 -19.60
CA PHE A 520 6.74 10.10 -18.62
C PHE A 520 6.85 8.61 -18.89
N SER A 521 6.58 7.80 -17.89
CA SER A 521 6.26 6.37 -18.01
C SER A 521 4.80 6.14 -17.65
N TRP A 522 4.25 5.02 -18.12
CA TRP A 522 2.87 4.65 -17.80
C TRP A 522 2.75 3.14 -17.57
N ARG A 523 1.69 2.74 -16.89
CA ARG A 523 1.28 1.34 -16.76
C ARG A 523 -0.22 1.24 -16.60
N VAL A 524 -0.78 0.09 -16.95
CA VAL A 524 -2.16 -0.26 -16.62
C VAL A 524 -2.18 -1.05 -15.32
N ASP A 525 -3.10 -0.70 -14.42
CA ASP A 525 -3.26 -1.36 -13.13
C ASP A 525 -4.75 -1.42 -12.77
N GLY A 526 -5.34 -2.60 -12.87
CA GLY A 526 -6.78 -2.79 -12.86
C GLY A 526 -7.43 -2.09 -14.06
N SER A 527 -8.41 -1.24 -13.82
CA SER A 527 -9.03 -0.39 -14.82
C SER A 527 -8.42 1.02 -14.90
N SER A 528 -7.18 1.21 -14.38
CA SER A 528 -6.54 2.53 -14.36
C SER A 528 -5.29 2.60 -15.25
N ILE A 529 -5.10 3.75 -15.90
CA ILE A 529 -3.81 4.17 -16.44
C ILE A 529 -3.13 5.02 -15.36
N VAL A 530 -1.93 4.61 -14.95
CA VAL A 530 -1.07 5.35 -14.02
C VAL A 530 0.07 5.98 -14.80
N ILE A 531 0.11 7.30 -14.85
CA ILE A 531 1.13 8.10 -15.53
C ILE A 531 2.09 8.62 -14.47
N LYS A 532 3.38 8.36 -14.65
CA LYS A 532 4.44 8.83 -13.76
C LYS A 532 5.38 9.74 -14.53
N PRO A 533 5.33 11.07 -14.30
CA PRO A 533 6.27 12.00 -14.90
C PRO A 533 7.71 11.63 -14.55
N THR A 534 8.63 11.79 -15.51
CA THR A 534 10.07 11.50 -15.29
C THR A 534 10.70 12.51 -14.33
N ALA A 535 10.33 13.78 -14.47
CA ALA A 535 10.69 14.85 -13.55
C ALA A 535 9.52 15.20 -12.65
N PRO A 536 9.75 15.70 -11.42
CA PRO A 536 8.68 16.22 -10.57
C PRO A 536 7.84 17.27 -11.26
N LEU A 537 6.53 17.28 -11.02
CA LEU A 537 5.60 18.28 -11.55
C LEU A 537 6.01 19.67 -11.05
N MET A 538 6.07 20.64 -11.95
CA MET A 538 6.52 22.00 -11.63
C MET A 538 5.37 22.84 -11.08
N HIS A 539 5.61 23.56 -10.01
CA HIS A 539 4.67 24.55 -9.48
C HIS A 539 4.31 25.62 -10.52
N GLY A 540 3.04 26.01 -10.56
CA GLY A 540 2.51 27.01 -11.48
C GLY A 540 2.38 26.54 -12.93
N ALA A 541 2.79 25.31 -13.25
CA ALA A 541 2.71 24.78 -14.60
C ALA A 541 1.35 24.14 -14.90
N ASN A 542 0.89 24.29 -16.15
CA ASN A 542 -0.30 23.64 -16.68
C ASN A 542 0.10 22.32 -17.33
N TYR A 543 -0.58 21.26 -16.95
CA TYR A 543 -0.40 19.93 -17.51
C TYR A 543 -1.68 19.46 -18.23
N THR A 544 -1.49 18.69 -19.28
CA THR A 544 -2.58 18.11 -20.06
C THR A 544 -2.32 16.64 -20.30
N VAL A 545 -3.32 15.78 -20.03
CA VAL A 545 -3.35 14.38 -20.45
C VAL A 545 -4.31 14.25 -21.60
N GLN A 546 -3.84 13.70 -22.72
CA GLN A 546 -4.67 13.44 -23.89
C GLN A 546 -4.74 11.95 -24.18
N LEU A 547 -5.94 11.44 -24.40
CA LEU A 547 -6.22 10.08 -24.85
C LEU A 547 -7.02 10.13 -26.13
N SER A 548 -6.54 9.39 -27.16
CA SER A 548 -7.31 9.20 -28.39
C SER A 548 -8.33 8.06 -28.27
N THR A 549 -9.21 7.95 -29.24
CA THR A 549 -10.17 6.84 -29.36
C THR A 549 -9.51 5.50 -29.72
N ASP A 550 -8.21 5.50 -30.00
CA ASP A 550 -7.46 4.25 -30.25
C ASP A 550 -7.16 3.45 -28.99
N VAL A 551 -7.32 4.06 -27.81
CA VAL A 551 -7.26 3.34 -26.53
C VAL A 551 -8.47 2.41 -26.45
N LYS A 552 -8.24 1.12 -26.20
CA LYS A 552 -9.23 0.05 -26.22
C LYS A 552 -9.29 -0.68 -24.89
N ASP A 553 -10.45 -1.29 -24.62
CA ASP A 553 -10.56 -2.30 -23.59
C ASP A 553 -9.93 -3.64 -24.05
N ILE A 554 -10.00 -4.64 -23.18
CA ILE A 554 -9.46 -5.98 -23.46
C ILE A 554 -10.23 -6.69 -24.58
N ALA A 555 -11.51 -6.35 -24.78
CA ALA A 555 -12.36 -6.91 -25.85
C ALA A 555 -12.11 -6.25 -27.22
N GLY A 556 -11.44 -5.10 -27.23
CA GLY A 556 -11.10 -4.35 -28.45
C GLY A 556 -12.00 -3.17 -28.74
N ASN A 557 -12.95 -2.81 -27.86
CA ASN A 557 -13.81 -1.65 -28.00
C ASN A 557 -13.01 -0.38 -27.68
N GLY A 558 -13.01 0.58 -28.59
CA GLY A 558 -12.31 1.86 -28.42
C GLY A 558 -13.11 2.85 -27.56
N LEU A 559 -12.43 3.82 -26.98
CA LEU A 559 -13.08 4.97 -26.35
C LEU A 559 -14.04 5.65 -27.32
N ILE A 560 -15.26 5.96 -26.86
CA ILE A 560 -16.26 6.65 -27.71
C ILE A 560 -15.80 8.05 -28.08
N THR A 561 -15.12 8.72 -27.16
CA THR A 561 -14.61 10.08 -27.34
C THR A 561 -13.20 10.20 -26.83
N ALA A 562 -12.38 11.04 -27.48
CA ALA A 562 -11.07 11.39 -26.96
C ALA A 562 -11.19 12.21 -25.68
N TYR A 563 -10.26 11.99 -24.74
CA TYR A 563 -10.20 12.76 -23.49
C TYR A 563 -9.06 13.78 -23.55
N ASN A 564 -9.35 14.98 -23.05
CA ASN A 564 -8.37 16.04 -22.87
C ASN A 564 -8.56 16.61 -21.47
N LYS A 565 -7.74 16.14 -20.52
CA LYS A 565 -7.83 16.48 -19.10
C LYS A 565 -6.70 17.41 -18.72
N GLN A 566 -7.03 18.53 -18.07
CA GLN A 566 -6.08 19.59 -17.73
C GLN A 566 -6.09 19.87 -16.23
N PHE A 567 -4.92 20.14 -15.69
CA PHE A 567 -4.75 20.60 -14.32
C PHE A 567 -3.58 21.59 -14.23
N THR A 568 -3.63 22.43 -13.21
CA THR A 568 -2.58 23.40 -12.90
C THR A 568 -2.00 23.08 -11.52
N MET A 569 -0.69 22.99 -11.43
CA MET A 569 -0.02 22.86 -10.14
C MET A 569 -0.11 24.18 -9.38
N SER A 570 -0.26 24.08 -8.05
CA SER A 570 -0.28 25.28 -7.18
C SER A 570 0.90 26.19 -7.46
N THR A 571 0.66 27.50 -7.56
CA THR A 571 1.70 28.49 -7.82
C THR A 571 2.56 28.68 -6.55
N LEU A 572 3.88 28.64 -6.70
CA LEU A 572 4.79 29.22 -5.71
C LEU A 572 4.99 30.68 -6.07
N ALA A 573 4.44 31.58 -5.28
CA ALA A 573 4.59 33.01 -5.52
C ALA A 573 6.04 33.47 -5.33
N THR A 574 6.76 32.85 -4.40
CA THR A 574 8.18 33.01 -4.15
C THR A 574 8.83 31.65 -3.95
N PRO A 575 10.04 31.42 -4.47
CA PRO A 575 10.78 30.18 -4.15
C PRO A 575 10.95 30.05 -2.65
N ALA A 576 11.02 28.81 -2.15
CA ALA A 576 11.34 28.55 -0.76
C ALA A 576 12.69 29.21 -0.41
N SER A 577 12.64 30.25 0.41
CA SER A 577 13.82 30.99 0.86
C SER A 577 14.32 30.52 2.22
N ARG A 578 13.61 29.60 2.86
CA ARG A 578 13.88 29.06 4.19
C ARG A 578 14.47 27.67 4.08
N SER A 579 15.33 27.33 5.03
CA SER A 579 15.86 25.96 5.17
C SER A 579 14.76 24.94 5.44
N PRO A 580 14.84 23.74 4.83
CA PRO A 580 13.90 22.66 5.12
C PRO A 580 13.98 22.24 6.59
N VAL A 581 12.84 21.81 7.15
CA VAL A 581 12.75 21.23 8.50
C VAL A 581 12.11 19.85 8.44
N VAL A 582 12.30 19.03 9.47
CA VAL A 582 11.61 17.74 9.60
C VAL A 582 10.24 17.98 10.22
N LEU A 583 9.17 17.60 9.54
CA LEU A 583 7.81 17.66 10.07
C LEU A 583 7.45 16.41 10.87
N ALA A 584 7.82 15.23 10.38
CA ALA A 584 7.59 13.96 11.08
C ALA A 584 8.79 13.02 10.92
N ALA A 585 9.08 12.28 11.96
CA ALA A 585 10.13 11.28 12.04
C ALA A 585 9.59 10.00 12.68
N TYR A 586 9.64 8.90 11.96
CA TYR A 586 9.18 7.60 12.45
C TYR A 586 10.30 6.54 12.31
N PRO A 587 10.69 5.89 13.40
CA PRO A 587 10.29 6.13 14.77
C PRO A 587 10.95 7.40 15.32
N GLY A 588 10.29 8.14 16.20
CA GLY A 588 10.91 9.20 16.98
C GLY A 588 10.22 10.55 16.94
N TYR A 589 10.95 11.57 17.39
CA TYR A 589 10.49 12.94 17.46
C TYR A 589 11.38 13.86 16.63
N PRO A 590 10.85 14.79 15.82
CA PRO A 590 11.63 15.54 14.85
C PRO A 590 12.36 16.75 15.46
N CYS A 591 13.20 16.53 16.46
CA CYS A 591 14.06 17.59 17.04
C CYS A 591 15.44 17.05 17.44
N VAL A 592 16.42 17.93 17.47
CA VAL A 592 17.70 17.64 18.12
C VAL A 592 17.49 17.60 19.63
N THR A 593 18.06 16.63 20.32
CA THR A 593 17.88 16.44 21.76
C THR A 593 19.14 16.77 22.55
N THR A 594 18.94 17.17 23.80
CA THR A 594 19.99 17.40 24.80
C THR A 594 19.66 16.67 26.09
N GLY A 595 20.69 16.22 26.81
CA GLY A 595 20.52 15.54 28.11
C GLY A 595 20.01 14.10 27.94
N SER A 596 20.39 13.41 26.89
CA SER A 596 20.11 11.98 26.71
C SER A 596 20.69 11.16 27.84
N SER A 597 19.91 10.21 28.38
CA SER A 597 20.30 9.25 29.40
C SER A 597 20.13 7.80 28.93
N VAL A 598 20.05 7.59 27.62
CA VAL A 598 19.88 6.25 27.04
C VAL A 598 21.04 5.34 27.40
N SER A 599 20.75 4.19 28.00
CA SER A 599 21.71 3.19 28.42
C SER A 599 21.15 1.77 28.27
N ILE A 600 22.05 0.81 28.23
CA ILE A 600 21.72 -0.62 28.24
C ILE A 600 22.23 -1.24 29.52
N VAL A 601 21.32 -1.81 30.31
CA VAL A 601 21.66 -2.50 31.57
C VAL A 601 21.22 -3.98 31.43
N GLY A 602 22.18 -4.85 31.27
CA GLY A 602 21.90 -6.24 30.88
C GLY A 602 21.31 -6.31 29.45
N SER A 603 20.10 -6.81 29.31
CA SER A 603 19.34 -6.82 28.03
C SER A 603 18.29 -5.69 27.96
N THR A 604 18.20 -4.85 28.96
CA THR A 604 17.14 -3.83 29.07
C THR A 604 17.65 -2.46 28.63
N ILE A 605 16.97 -1.87 27.64
CA ILE A 605 17.20 -0.51 27.19
C ILE A 605 16.43 0.44 28.11
N THR A 606 17.11 1.40 28.73
CA THR A 606 16.53 2.32 29.70
C THR A 606 16.92 3.75 29.39
N GLY A 607 16.28 4.71 30.09
CA GLY A 607 16.54 6.13 29.95
C GLY A 607 15.63 6.86 29.01
N THR A 608 16.04 8.04 28.58
CA THR A 608 15.28 8.93 27.68
C THR A 608 16.22 9.55 26.65
N GLN A 609 15.67 10.05 25.56
CA GLN A 609 16.44 10.80 24.55
C GLN A 609 16.83 12.22 25.04
N GLY A 610 16.29 12.65 26.18
CA GLY A 610 16.46 14.02 26.66
C GLY A 610 15.34 14.95 26.18
N ARG A 611 15.63 16.24 26.09
CA ARG A 611 14.66 17.27 25.66
C ARG A 611 15.05 17.87 24.33
N CYS A 612 14.10 18.45 23.61
CA CYS A 612 14.42 19.19 22.39
C CYS A 612 15.37 20.36 22.68
N ALA A 613 16.42 20.47 21.90
CA ALA A 613 17.44 21.49 22.03
C ALA A 613 16.91 22.87 21.63
N GLY A 614 17.31 23.91 22.38
CA GLY A 614 16.88 25.28 22.16
C GLY A 614 15.57 25.64 22.85
N GLY A 615 14.83 24.67 23.36
CA GLY A 615 13.64 24.91 24.17
C GLY A 615 14.03 25.63 25.48
N LYS A 616 13.19 26.60 25.89
CA LYS A 616 13.30 27.25 27.17
C LYS A 616 12.30 26.67 28.16
N THR A 617 12.52 26.90 29.47
CA THR A 617 11.50 26.60 30.47
C THR A 617 10.26 27.45 30.20
N SER A 618 9.08 26.93 30.48
CA SER A 618 7.87 27.74 30.50
C SER A 618 8.02 28.86 31.49
N GLY A 619 7.43 30.01 31.23
CA GLY A 619 7.32 31.08 32.17
C GLY A 619 6.64 30.70 33.48
N LEU A 620 6.09 29.48 33.56
CA LEU A 620 5.50 28.83 34.72
C LEU A 620 6.53 28.04 35.55
N GLY A 621 7.83 28.08 35.21
CA GLY A 621 8.90 27.40 35.93
C GLY A 621 9.00 25.87 35.71
N THR A 622 8.20 25.31 34.82
CA THR A 622 8.26 23.87 34.50
C THR A 622 9.14 23.61 33.29
N LEU A 623 9.95 22.56 33.37
CA LEU A 623 10.68 22.04 32.23
C LEU A 623 9.69 21.32 31.27
N ASP A 624 10.02 21.29 29.98
CA ASP A 624 9.32 20.46 29.03
C ASP A 624 9.54 18.96 29.29
N ASP A 625 8.80 18.13 28.59
CA ASP A 625 8.88 16.68 28.77
C ASP A 625 10.22 16.11 28.29
N GLN A 626 10.65 15.07 28.96
CA GLN A 626 11.70 14.19 28.43
C GLN A 626 11.09 13.29 27.34
N LEU A 627 11.74 13.23 26.19
CA LEU A 627 11.34 12.37 25.10
C LEU A 627 11.69 10.91 25.41
N PRO A 628 10.74 9.97 25.27
CA PRO A 628 11.03 8.55 25.49
C PRO A 628 11.91 8.00 24.37
N ILE A 629 12.36 6.75 24.54
CA ILE A 629 12.97 5.97 23.46
C ILE A 629 11.80 5.36 22.66
N PRO A 630 11.53 5.81 21.43
CA PRO A 630 10.43 5.30 20.63
C PRO A 630 10.66 3.85 20.21
N GLU A 631 9.58 3.16 19.92
CA GLU A 631 9.57 1.79 19.46
C GLU A 631 9.40 1.71 17.95
N LEU A 632 10.14 0.81 17.29
CA LEU A 632 9.98 0.46 15.90
C LEU A 632 9.62 -1.02 15.76
N PRO A 633 8.45 -1.39 15.29
CA PRO A 633 8.15 -2.76 14.90
C PRO A 633 9.14 -3.26 13.84
N VAL A 634 9.59 -4.52 13.97
CA VAL A 634 10.63 -5.08 13.10
C VAL A 634 10.22 -5.22 11.62
N ASP A 635 8.94 -5.10 11.34
CA ASP A 635 8.36 -5.13 9.99
C ASP A 635 8.17 -3.73 9.37
N ARG A 636 8.71 -2.67 10.00
CA ARG A 636 8.57 -1.28 9.53
C ARG A 636 9.92 -0.65 9.19
N SER A 637 9.88 0.26 8.22
CA SER A 637 11.03 1.08 7.83
C SER A 637 11.12 2.37 8.65
N ILE A 638 12.31 2.96 8.74
CA ILE A 638 12.45 4.36 9.16
C ILE A 638 11.85 5.24 8.05
N ALA A 639 11.09 6.26 8.43
CA ALA A 639 10.49 7.20 7.50
C ALA A 639 10.56 8.63 8.04
N VAL A 640 10.96 9.59 7.20
CA VAL A 640 11.07 11.01 7.55
C VAL A 640 10.29 11.84 6.53
N GLN A 641 9.54 12.83 7.01
CA GLN A 641 8.81 13.80 6.19
C GLN A 641 9.41 15.19 6.37
N PHE A 642 9.69 15.87 5.25
CA PHE A 642 10.24 17.22 5.23
C PHE A 642 9.17 18.26 4.88
N SER A 643 9.42 19.51 5.26
CA SER A 643 8.49 20.63 5.04
C SER A 643 8.38 21.06 3.57
N GLN A 644 9.42 20.83 2.78
CA GLN A 644 9.52 21.29 1.39
C GLN A 644 10.28 20.29 0.53
N SER A 645 10.38 20.56 -0.76
CA SER A 645 11.11 19.74 -1.72
C SER A 645 12.59 19.62 -1.38
N MET A 646 13.11 18.42 -1.41
CA MET A 646 14.49 18.09 -1.07
C MET A 646 15.33 17.82 -2.34
N ASN A 647 16.62 18.07 -2.25
CA ASN A 647 17.56 17.51 -3.20
C ASN A 647 17.74 16.03 -2.90
N ALA A 648 17.05 15.15 -3.64
CA ALA A 648 17.05 13.71 -3.38
C ALA A 648 18.47 13.11 -3.39
N SER A 649 19.40 13.62 -4.21
CA SER A 649 20.79 13.16 -4.25
C SER A 649 21.58 13.50 -2.98
N SER A 650 21.13 14.48 -2.21
CA SER A 650 21.73 14.85 -0.93
C SER A 650 21.35 13.88 0.20
N ILE A 651 20.32 13.06 0.02
CA ILE A 651 19.89 12.06 0.99
C ILE A 651 20.56 10.73 0.61
N ASN A 652 21.73 10.48 1.18
CA ASN A 652 22.59 9.36 0.84
C ASN A 652 23.27 8.78 2.11
N ALA A 653 24.05 7.72 1.99
CA ALA A 653 24.67 7.04 3.12
C ALA A 653 25.69 7.90 3.90
N ALA A 654 26.17 9.03 3.35
CA ALA A 654 27.04 9.94 4.06
C ALA A 654 26.24 10.96 4.90
N SER A 655 25.07 11.37 4.42
CA SER A 655 24.19 12.36 5.06
C SER A 655 23.11 11.74 5.97
N PHE A 656 22.74 10.47 5.72
CA PHE A 656 21.84 9.70 6.55
C PHE A 656 22.50 8.40 6.99
N LYS A 657 22.64 8.21 8.30
CA LYS A 657 23.32 7.05 8.88
C LYS A 657 22.42 6.32 9.84
N VAL A 658 22.47 5.00 9.80
CA VAL A 658 21.79 4.13 10.78
C VAL A 658 22.85 3.29 11.48
N GLU A 659 22.75 3.18 12.78
CA GLU A 659 23.73 2.47 13.61
C GLU A 659 23.02 1.67 14.71
N THR A 660 23.64 0.60 15.17
CA THR A 660 23.18 -0.23 16.29
C THR A 660 24.20 -0.24 17.42
N SER A 661 23.74 -0.49 18.63
CA SER A 661 24.59 -0.59 19.81
C SER A 661 24.14 -1.71 20.74
N SER A 662 25.11 -2.44 21.29
CA SER A 662 24.90 -3.44 22.33
C SER A 662 25.17 -2.92 23.76
N ASN A 663 25.72 -1.72 23.88
CA ASN A 663 26.13 -1.15 25.20
C ASN A 663 25.69 0.30 25.38
N GLY A 664 25.02 0.90 24.41
CA GLY A 664 24.57 2.31 24.43
C GLY A 664 25.66 3.35 24.19
N SER A 665 26.94 2.95 24.12
CA SER A 665 28.07 3.88 23.97
C SER A 665 28.88 3.68 22.69
N SER A 666 29.05 2.44 22.25
CA SER A 666 29.73 2.08 21.00
C SER A 666 28.69 1.75 19.91
N TRP A 667 28.88 2.30 18.71
CA TRP A 667 27.91 2.21 17.63
C TRP A 667 28.54 1.57 16.39
N SER A 668 27.82 0.65 15.79
CA SER A 668 28.22 -0.03 14.56
C SER A 668 27.22 0.30 13.44
N PRO A 669 27.69 0.57 12.21
CA PRO A 669 26.81 0.92 11.11
C PRO A 669 25.86 -0.24 10.76
N VAL A 670 24.62 0.11 10.42
CA VAL A 670 23.63 -0.78 9.86
C VAL A 670 23.53 -0.48 8.37
N PRO A 671 23.99 -1.37 7.49
CA PRO A 671 23.87 -1.17 6.07
C PRO A 671 22.38 -1.28 5.64
N GLY A 672 22.03 -0.54 4.61
CA GLY A 672 20.67 -0.53 4.09
C GLY A 672 20.51 0.38 2.91
N ARG A 673 19.32 0.42 2.37
CA ARG A 673 18.96 1.24 1.22
C ARG A 673 18.07 2.40 1.60
N ILE A 674 18.37 3.55 0.99
CA ILE A 674 17.63 4.78 1.15
C ILE A 674 16.75 4.98 -0.08
N GLU A 675 15.45 5.13 0.16
CA GLU A 675 14.50 5.61 -0.83
C GLU A 675 14.25 7.09 -0.56
N ALA A 676 14.78 7.96 -1.41
CA ALA A 676 14.62 9.40 -1.32
C ALA A 676 13.55 9.88 -2.30
N GLY A 677 12.49 10.50 -1.78
CA GLY A 677 11.45 11.15 -2.54
C GLY A 677 11.55 12.67 -2.49
N GLU A 678 10.55 13.34 -3.06
CA GLU A 678 10.50 14.81 -3.17
C GLU A 678 10.50 15.50 -1.80
N GLN A 679 9.67 15.01 -0.86
CA GLN A 679 9.52 15.58 0.49
C GLN A 679 9.63 14.51 1.59
N ALA A 680 10.04 13.31 1.26
CA ALA A 680 10.11 12.22 2.21
C ALA A 680 11.26 11.28 1.90
N MET A 681 11.72 10.56 2.91
CA MET A 681 12.65 9.46 2.73
C MET A 681 12.23 8.24 3.55
N ARG A 682 12.69 7.06 3.11
CA ARG A 682 12.60 5.80 3.85
C ARG A 682 13.95 5.11 3.87
N PHE A 683 14.18 4.32 4.91
CA PHE A 683 15.36 3.47 5.02
C PHE A 683 14.96 2.03 5.29
N TYR A 684 15.48 1.13 4.49
CA TYR A 684 15.31 -0.32 4.61
C TYR A 684 16.66 -0.97 4.95
N PRO A 685 16.78 -1.68 6.08
CA PRO A 685 18.03 -2.35 6.44
C PRO A 685 18.27 -3.58 5.54
N ASP A 686 19.53 -3.87 5.24
CA ASP A 686 19.92 -5.07 4.49
C ASP A 686 19.73 -6.37 5.29
N THR A 687 19.63 -6.27 6.60
CA THR A 687 19.28 -7.38 7.49
C THR A 687 18.04 -7.00 8.31
N PRO A 688 17.13 -7.94 8.62
CA PRO A 688 15.97 -7.64 9.45
C PRO A 688 16.37 -6.98 10.77
N TRP A 689 15.55 -6.07 11.26
CA TRP A 689 15.71 -5.53 12.59
C TRP A 689 15.67 -6.66 13.64
N SER A 690 16.60 -6.64 14.59
CA SER A 690 16.58 -7.59 15.70
C SER A 690 15.71 -7.05 16.83
N VAL A 691 14.74 -7.82 17.29
CA VAL A 691 13.83 -7.44 18.40
C VAL A 691 14.64 -7.13 19.67
N GLY A 692 14.22 -6.07 20.39
CA GLY A 692 14.84 -5.67 21.66
C GLY A 692 16.20 -4.99 21.52
N THR A 693 16.58 -4.56 20.33
CA THR A 693 17.88 -3.99 20.03
C THR A 693 17.81 -2.46 19.94
N LEU A 694 18.84 -1.78 20.44
CA LEU A 694 18.97 -0.33 20.36
C LEU A 694 19.62 0.08 19.03
N TYR A 695 18.95 0.99 18.35
CA TYR A 695 19.41 1.62 17.12
C TYR A 695 19.38 3.14 17.25
N ARG A 696 20.08 3.81 16.36
CA ARG A 696 19.90 5.24 16.11
C ARG A 696 20.00 5.54 14.62
N TYR A 697 19.38 6.63 14.22
CA TYR A 697 19.66 7.23 12.91
C TYR A 697 20.01 8.70 13.05
N THR A 698 20.80 9.19 12.11
CA THR A 698 21.33 10.55 12.08
C THR A 698 20.95 11.21 10.77
N LEU A 699 20.32 12.37 10.86
CA LEU A 699 20.13 13.31 9.76
C LEU A 699 21.20 14.39 9.85
N THR A 700 22.11 14.42 8.89
CA THR A 700 23.29 15.31 8.93
C THR A 700 22.94 16.69 8.35
N SER A 701 23.19 17.72 9.13
CA SER A 701 23.12 19.13 8.73
C SER A 701 24.52 19.74 8.66
N ASN A 702 24.63 21.05 8.43
CA ASN A 702 25.91 21.75 8.29
C ASN A 702 26.57 22.15 9.64
N ASN A 703 25.94 21.78 10.75
CA ASN A 703 26.39 22.09 12.12
C ASN A 703 26.56 23.60 12.41
N ASN A 704 25.88 24.46 11.63
CA ASN A 704 25.97 25.90 11.80
C ASN A 704 24.66 26.61 11.46
N ARG A 705 23.98 27.16 12.46
CA ARG A 705 22.72 27.89 12.28
C ARG A 705 22.86 29.22 11.52
N ASN A 706 24.08 29.79 11.46
CA ASN A 706 24.34 31.04 10.77
C ASN A 706 24.84 30.87 9.32
N SER A 707 24.95 29.62 8.84
CA SER A 707 25.42 29.31 7.49
C SER A 707 24.33 28.70 6.64
N SER A 708 24.10 29.28 5.47
CA SER A 708 23.21 28.79 4.47
C SER A 708 23.87 27.80 3.50
N SER A 709 25.16 27.51 3.68
CA SER A 709 25.85 26.59 2.80
C SER A 709 25.45 25.15 3.09
N CYS A 710 25.21 24.36 2.05
CA CYS A 710 24.92 22.94 2.14
C CYS A 710 25.81 22.15 1.20
N ASN A 711 26.51 21.15 1.76
CA ASN A 711 27.27 20.19 0.97
C ASN A 711 26.43 18.94 0.71
N ALA A 712 25.80 18.86 -0.45
CA ALA A 712 24.93 17.76 -0.82
C ALA A 712 25.59 16.36 -0.83
N ALA A 713 26.92 16.26 -0.85
CA ALA A 713 27.62 14.98 -0.74
C ALA A 713 27.57 14.39 0.67
N THR A 714 27.46 15.24 1.71
CA THR A 714 27.57 14.79 3.12
C THR A 714 26.47 15.35 4.03
N GLN A 715 25.62 16.23 3.53
CA GLN A 715 24.57 16.92 4.28
C GLN A 715 23.25 16.84 3.55
N ILE A 716 22.15 16.84 4.27
CA ILE A 716 20.79 16.87 3.72
C ILE A 716 20.46 18.30 3.32
N CYS A 717 20.17 18.52 2.03
CA CYS A 717 19.89 19.82 1.44
C CYS A 717 18.47 19.84 0.83
N GLY A 718 17.81 20.99 0.95
CA GLY A 718 16.62 21.29 0.18
C GLY A 718 16.92 21.44 -1.33
N SER A 719 15.89 21.39 -2.16
CA SER A 719 15.99 21.67 -3.60
C SER A 719 16.44 23.12 -3.86
N ASN A 720 16.21 24.02 -2.90
CA ASN A 720 16.70 25.41 -2.88
C ASN A 720 18.19 25.56 -2.52
N GLY A 721 18.89 24.44 -2.27
CA GLY A 721 20.32 24.44 -1.89
C GLY A 721 20.61 24.77 -0.44
N LEU A 722 19.60 24.99 0.40
CA LEU A 722 19.76 25.31 1.81
C LEU A 722 19.91 24.05 2.67
N PRO A 723 20.66 24.12 3.81
CA PRO A 723 20.85 22.98 4.69
C PRO A 723 19.60 22.65 5.50
N LEU A 724 19.47 21.42 6.00
CA LEU A 724 18.42 21.01 6.92
C LEU A 724 18.53 21.80 8.24
N GLN A 725 17.50 22.58 8.59
CA GLN A 725 17.40 23.25 9.88
C GLN A 725 16.91 22.27 10.95
N THR A 726 17.65 22.12 12.04
CA THR A 726 17.40 21.10 13.05
C THR A 726 17.07 21.63 14.44
N GLN A 727 17.31 22.92 14.69
CA GLN A 727 17.04 23.57 15.98
C GLN A 727 15.98 24.66 15.85
N ILE A 728 14.76 24.30 15.54
CA ILE A 728 13.68 25.27 15.32
C ILE A 728 13.19 25.98 16.61
N LEU A 729 13.48 25.42 17.79
CA LEU A 729 13.10 25.98 19.09
C LEU A 729 14.05 27.09 19.57
N ALA A 730 15.19 27.24 18.93
CA ALA A 730 16.07 28.36 19.23
C ALA A 730 15.74 29.57 18.35
N PRO A 731 15.89 30.81 18.85
CA PRO A 731 15.64 32.00 18.04
C PRO A 731 16.43 31.98 16.74
N ASP A 732 15.85 32.49 15.67
CA ASP A 732 16.57 32.64 14.40
C ASP A 732 17.71 33.66 14.56
N PRO A 733 18.93 33.35 14.13
CA PRO A 733 20.08 34.22 14.34
C PRO A 733 19.99 35.53 13.55
N ASN A 734 19.16 35.58 12.50
CA ASN A 734 18.91 36.77 11.69
C ASN A 734 17.43 37.15 11.84
N SER A 735 17.18 38.30 12.35
CA SER A 735 15.87 38.80 12.78
C SER A 735 14.85 39.07 11.66
N ALA A 736 14.97 38.53 10.47
CA ALA A 736 13.96 38.69 9.43
C ALA A 736 13.93 37.51 8.46
N PRO A 737 12.88 37.31 7.78
CA PRO A 737 12.07 36.11 7.61
C PRO A 737 12.79 34.90 7.06
N ALA A 738 14.07 34.91 6.90
CA ALA A 738 14.84 33.83 6.29
C ALA A 738 15.78 33.17 7.30
N ALA A 739 15.26 32.24 8.08
CA ALA A 739 16.13 31.24 8.71
C ALA A 739 16.62 30.28 7.64
N ASN A 740 17.74 30.61 7.03
CA ASN A 740 18.36 29.83 5.94
C ASN A 740 19.56 29.02 6.39
N GLY A 741 19.80 28.92 7.69
CA GLY A 741 20.89 28.18 8.30
C GLY A 741 20.49 26.75 8.67
N GLY A 742 21.50 25.91 8.90
CA GLY A 742 21.33 24.54 9.33
C GLY A 742 21.24 24.38 10.86
N GLY A 743 22.02 23.47 11.41
CA GLY A 743 22.09 23.19 12.84
C GLY A 743 22.87 21.92 13.12
N PRO A 744 22.93 21.48 14.38
CA PRO A 744 23.55 20.22 14.74
C PRO A 744 22.90 19.05 14.02
N ASN A 745 23.63 17.94 13.91
CA ASN A 745 23.03 16.72 13.40
C ASN A 745 21.87 16.26 14.28
N MET A 746 20.76 15.86 13.66
CA MET A 746 19.62 15.31 14.39
C MET A 746 19.83 13.81 14.56
N VAL A 747 19.99 13.38 15.81
CA VAL A 747 20.18 11.98 16.19
C VAL A 747 18.95 11.49 16.93
N ILE A 748 18.32 10.43 16.42
CA ILE A 748 17.14 9.83 17.03
C ILE A 748 17.47 8.38 17.36
N MET A 749 17.38 8.03 18.65
CA MET A 749 17.55 6.67 19.14
C MET A 749 16.19 5.98 19.24
N PHE A 750 16.14 4.70 18.94
CA PHE A 750 14.92 3.88 19.03
C PHE A 750 15.26 2.44 19.40
N LYS A 751 14.30 1.74 19.96
CA LYS A 751 14.37 0.30 20.21
C LYS A 751 13.41 -0.44 19.30
N THR A 752 13.78 -1.64 18.90
CA THR A 752 12.92 -2.47 18.08
C THR A 752 12.05 -3.38 18.93
N VAL A 753 10.82 -3.61 18.46
CA VAL A 753 9.83 -4.47 19.07
C VAL A 753 9.32 -5.50 18.05
N ALA A 754 8.54 -6.48 18.51
CA ALA A 754 7.92 -7.47 17.63
C ALA A 754 7.13 -6.80 16.50
N ALA A 755 6.90 -7.54 15.41
CA ALA A 755 6.10 -7.07 14.28
C ALA A 755 4.72 -6.57 14.75
N SER A 756 4.25 -5.49 14.15
CA SER A 756 2.99 -4.87 14.52
C SER A 756 1.80 -5.59 13.89
N THR A 757 0.68 -5.59 14.61
CA THR A 757 -0.64 -5.97 14.08
C THR A 757 -1.48 -4.77 13.66
N SER A 758 -0.94 -3.55 13.76
CA SER A 758 -1.61 -2.30 13.35
C SER A 758 -1.15 -1.86 11.95
N THR A 759 -1.95 -1.02 11.30
CA THR A 759 -1.63 -0.47 9.98
C THR A 759 -1.24 1.00 10.09
N LEU A 760 0.03 1.31 9.75
CA LEU A 760 0.57 2.68 9.82
C LEU A 760 0.20 3.49 8.59
N GLN A 761 -0.44 4.64 8.81
CA GLN A 761 -0.77 5.61 7.79
C GLN A 761 -0.12 6.95 8.08
N ARG A 762 0.55 7.52 7.07
CA ARG A 762 1.03 8.91 7.11
C ARG A 762 0.04 9.83 6.41
N LEU A 763 -0.50 10.79 7.15
CA LEU A 763 -1.34 11.86 6.65
C LEU A 763 -0.49 13.12 6.48
N ARG A 764 -0.28 13.53 5.24
CA ARG A 764 0.44 14.76 4.90
C ARG A 764 -0.53 15.93 4.91
N GLY A 765 -0.19 17.02 5.61
CA GLY A 765 -0.96 18.26 5.54
C GLY A 765 -1.04 18.76 4.11
N LEU A 766 -2.21 19.22 3.67
CA LEU A 766 -2.38 19.85 2.36
C LEU A 766 -1.80 21.27 2.41
N PRO A 767 -0.85 21.63 1.55
CA PRO A 767 -0.30 22.98 1.51
C PRO A 767 -1.28 23.93 0.85
N THR A 768 -2.23 24.47 1.62
CA THR A 768 -3.26 25.36 1.10
C THR A 768 -2.89 26.84 1.15
N SER A 769 -1.96 27.24 2.01
CA SER A 769 -1.70 28.63 2.31
C SER A 769 -0.23 28.99 2.58
N ASP A 770 0.65 28.00 2.70
CA ASP A 770 2.11 28.16 2.84
C ASP A 770 2.78 27.10 1.97
N VAL A 771 2.63 27.28 0.66
CA VAL A 771 3.08 26.31 -0.35
C VAL A 771 4.60 26.26 -0.46
N ASN A 772 5.25 27.39 -0.20
CA ASN A 772 6.72 27.50 -0.24
C ASN A 772 7.40 27.14 1.08
N ALA A 773 6.62 26.82 2.14
CA ALA A 773 7.09 26.46 3.47
C ALA A 773 8.08 27.49 4.07
N ASN A 774 7.81 28.77 3.87
CA ASN A 774 8.61 29.86 4.48
C ASN A 774 8.09 30.25 5.88
N PHE A 775 6.93 29.71 6.28
CA PHE A 775 6.23 29.97 7.55
C PHE A 775 5.84 31.43 7.75
N ILE A 776 5.53 32.10 6.65
CA ILE A 776 5.00 33.46 6.58
C ILE A 776 3.63 33.39 5.91
N SER A 777 2.71 34.24 6.33
CA SER A 777 1.42 34.38 5.67
C SER A 777 1.55 35.30 4.45
N ASP A 778 1.88 34.74 3.30
CA ASP A 778 1.98 35.48 2.05
C ASP A 778 0.60 35.72 1.44
N ALA A 779 0.29 37.00 1.10
CA ALA A 779 -1.01 37.37 0.53
C ALA A 779 -1.34 36.64 -0.78
N SER A 780 -0.31 36.27 -1.55
CA SER A 780 -0.43 35.50 -2.80
C SER A 780 -0.74 34.00 -2.61
N GLU A 781 -0.54 33.49 -1.42
CA GLU A 781 -0.79 32.09 -1.05
C GLU A 781 -2.11 31.92 -0.30
N MET A 782 -2.75 33.01 0.12
CA MET A 782 -4.06 32.96 0.74
C MET A 782 -5.08 32.42 -0.24
N GLY A 783 -5.61 31.24 0.06
CA GLY A 783 -6.63 30.61 -0.78
C GLY A 783 -7.89 31.46 -0.89
N ALA A 784 -8.65 31.27 -1.96
CA ALA A 784 -9.89 31.95 -2.28
C ALA A 784 -10.99 31.87 -1.19
N THR A 785 -10.85 31.02 -0.20
CA THR A 785 -11.73 30.84 0.95
C THR A 785 -11.72 31.98 1.96
N LEU A 786 -10.76 32.91 1.87
CA LEU A 786 -10.73 34.11 2.71
C LEU A 786 -11.50 35.30 2.06
N THR A 787 -11.89 35.16 0.81
CA THR A 787 -12.68 36.19 0.09
C THR A 787 -14.16 35.87 0.21
N GLY A 788 -14.95 36.76 0.83
CA GLY A 788 -16.39 36.64 0.85
C GLY A 788 -17.07 36.55 2.22
N GLY A 789 -16.35 36.78 3.31
CA GLY A 789 -16.92 36.87 4.67
C GLY A 789 -16.98 35.57 5.45
N ASP A 790 -16.74 34.43 4.83
CA ASP A 790 -16.52 33.15 5.52
C ASP A 790 -15.01 32.92 5.72
N TYR A 791 -14.49 33.48 6.78
CA TYR A 791 -13.06 33.42 7.14
C TYR A 791 -12.69 32.03 7.67
N SER A 792 -12.82 31.01 6.85
CA SER A 792 -12.36 29.66 7.15
C SER A 792 -11.24 29.26 6.20
N ALA A 793 -10.09 28.92 6.73
CA ALA A 793 -8.97 28.35 5.98
C ALA A 793 -8.69 26.93 6.44
N VAL A 794 -8.26 26.09 5.49
CA VAL A 794 -7.83 24.73 5.77
C VAL A 794 -6.35 24.71 6.06
N ASN A 795 -5.91 23.86 6.96
CA ASN A 795 -4.57 23.85 7.56
C ASN A 795 -4.21 25.23 8.13
N ALA A 796 -5.13 25.75 8.89
CA ALA A 796 -5.01 27.04 9.55
C ALA A 796 -5.72 27.03 10.89
N ALA A 797 -5.30 27.93 11.76
CA ALA A 797 -5.97 28.27 13.00
C ALA A 797 -6.24 29.77 13.05
N ARG A 798 -7.48 30.18 13.31
CA ARG A 798 -7.79 31.59 13.54
C ARG A 798 -7.48 31.94 14.97
N ILE A 799 -6.68 32.99 15.20
CA ILE A 799 -6.32 33.46 16.52
C ILE A 799 -6.81 34.87 16.77
N LYS A 800 -7.36 35.13 17.94
CA LYS A 800 -7.91 36.43 18.33
C LYS A 800 -7.50 36.82 19.75
N VAL A 801 -7.48 38.11 20.05
CA VAL A 801 -7.42 38.59 21.42
C VAL A 801 -8.83 38.51 22.02
N SER A 802 -8.98 37.86 23.16
CA SER A 802 -10.23 37.78 23.91
C SER A 802 -10.23 38.70 25.14
N ALA A 803 -9.06 38.92 25.77
CA ALA A 803 -8.93 39.80 26.93
C ALA A 803 -7.48 40.29 27.07
N TYR A 804 -7.29 41.39 27.81
CA TYR A 804 -5.97 41.90 28.22
C TYR A 804 -6.08 42.58 29.59
N SER A 805 -4.95 42.68 30.29
CA SER A 805 -4.90 43.27 31.63
C SER A 805 -3.52 43.83 31.97
N GLY A 806 -3.41 44.50 33.13
CA GLY A 806 -2.18 45.06 33.67
C GLY A 806 -1.73 46.32 32.92
N LEU A 807 -0.49 46.35 32.46
CA LEU A 807 0.05 47.48 31.70
C LEU A 807 -0.43 47.52 30.22
N VAL A 808 -1.05 46.42 29.73
CA VAL A 808 -1.61 46.34 28.40
C VAL A 808 -2.99 47.01 28.42
N SER A 809 -3.15 48.08 27.67
CA SER A 809 -4.39 48.83 27.57
C SER A 809 -5.23 48.47 26.35
N ASP A 810 -4.64 47.84 25.35
CA ASP A 810 -5.30 47.31 24.16
C ASP A 810 -4.42 46.27 23.46
N ALA A 811 -5.02 45.29 22.80
CA ALA A 811 -4.26 44.27 22.05
C ALA A 811 -5.08 43.75 20.84
N LYS A 812 -4.39 43.41 19.75
CA LYS A 812 -4.95 42.91 18.51
C LYS A 812 -3.99 42.00 17.77
N ILE A 813 -4.52 41.12 16.94
CA ILE A 813 -3.76 40.28 16.01
C ILE A 813 -3.91 40.83 14.60
N GLY A 814 -2.83 40.81 13.83
CA GLY A 814 -2.76 40.95 12.39
C GLY A 814 -2.50 42.33 11.84
N CYS A 815 -2.96 43.38 12.46
CA CYS A 815 -2.76 44.78 11.98
C CYS A 815 -3.06 45.85 13.04
N ASP A 816 -2.73 47.09 12.72
CA ASP A 816 -2.97 48.24 13.59
C ASP A 816 -4.44 48.36 14.00
N PHE A 817 -4.66 48.98 15.17
CA PHE A 817 -5.99 49.11 15.80
C PHE A 817 -7.07 49.73 14.92
N ASN A 818 -6.69 50.64 14.04
CA ASN A 818 -7.62 51.39 13.21
C ASN A 818 -7.95 50.69 11.87
N ILE A 819 -7.42 49.50 11.62
CA ILE A 819 -7.57 48.73 10.39
C ILE A 819 -8.31 47.45 10.70
N SER A 820 -9.26 47.02 9.87
CA SER A 820 -9.86 45.69 9.93
C SER A 820 -9.07 44.76 9.00
N CYS A 821 -8.57 43.65 9.52
CA CYS A 821 -7.73 42.69 8.81
C CYS A 821 -7.96 41.24 9.25
N PRO A 822 -9.23 40.77 9.16
CA PRO A 822 -9.56 39.42 9.66
C PRO A 822 -8.81 38.33 8.90
N GLU A 823 -8.36 38.58 7.69
CA GLU A 823 -7.51 37.70 6.88
C GLU A 823 -6.10 37.50 7.49
N LYS A 824 -5.62 38.44 8.33
CA LYS A 824 -4.33 38.33 9.01
C LYS A 824 -4.42 37.71 10.42
N GLU A 825 -5.59 37.23 10.82
CA GLU A 825 -5.80 36.54 12.10
C GLU A 825 -5.53 35.03 11.96
N PHE A 826 -4.91 34.55 10.87
CA PHE A 826 -4.69 33.12 10.62
C PHE A 826 -3.25 32.72 10.75
N LEU A 827 -3.07 31.61 11.46
CA LEU A 827 -1.84 30.81 11.51
C LEU A 827 -1.96 29.68 10.50
N PHE A 828 -1.11 29.61 9.49
CA PHE A 828 -1.09 28.52 8.53
C PHE A 828 -0.21 27.40 9.03
N LEU A 829 -0.73 26.17 8.98
CA LEU A 829 -0.15 24.99 9.64
C LEU A 829 0.55 24.07 8.64
N SER A 830 1.80 23.77 8.89
CA SER A 830 2.58 22.74 8.20
C SER A 830 2.77 21.54 9.12
N THR A 831 2.25 20.37 8.73
CA THR A 831 2.31 19.15 9.55
C THR A 831 2.29 17.87 8.73
N ALA A 832 2.72 16.79 9.34
CA ALA A 832 2.47 15.43 8.91
C ALA A 832 2.19 14.57 10.16
N LEU A 833 1.13 13.77 10.11
CA LEU A 833 0.73 12.91 11.21
C LEU A 833 0.94 11.45 10.81
N ASP A 834 1.63 10.70 11.66
CA ASP A 834 1.72 9.25 11.56
C ASP A 834 0.70 8.63 12.51
N ALA A 835 -0.20 7.83 11.98
CA ALA A 835 -1.30 7.22 12.72
C ALA A 835 -1.37 5.72 12.45
N ASP A 836 -1.45 4.93 13.50
CA ASP A 836 -1.64 3.49 13.43
C ASP A 836 -3.10 3.14 13.68
N VAL A 837 -3.75 2.52 12.69
CA VAL A 837 -5.07 1.91 12.89
C VAL A 837 -4.85 0.60 13.65
N ALA A 838 -5.35 0.57 14.88
CA ALA A 838 -5.13 -0.53 15.82
C ALA A 838 -6.41 -1.39 15.99
N ASP A 839 -6.73 -1.81 17.18
CA ASP A 839 -7.83 -2.70 17.49
C ASP A 839 -9.16 -1.96 17.77
N PHE A 840 -10.24 -2.73 17.82
CA PHE A 840 -11.58 -2.23 18.12
C PHE A 840 -11.81 -2.15 19.64
N ASP A 841 -12.23 -0.99 20.10
CA ASP A 841 -12.69 -0.73 21.47
C ASP A 841 -14.21 -0.93 21.54
N ALA A 842 -14.63 -2.02 22.15
CA ALA A 842 -16.04 -2.39 22.24
C ALA A 842 -16.86 -1.44 23.14
N ASP A 843 -16.23 -0.87 24.16
CA ASP A 843 -16.90 0.05 25.10
C ASP A 843 -17.27 1.38 24.43
N ARG A 844 -16.46 1.80 23.47
CA ARG A 844 -16.66 3.02 22.68
C ARG A 844 -17.32 2.79 21.33
N ASN A 845 -17.48 1.54 20.92
CA ASN A 845 -17.89 1.17 19.57
C ASN A 845 -17.06 1.91 18.50
N ALA A 846 -15.74 1.92 18.67
CA ALA A 846 -14.81 2.68 17.86
C ALA A 846 -13.50 1.93 17.65
N VAL A 847 -12.80 2.22 16.57
CA VAL A 847 -11.45 1.69 16.32
C VAL A 847 -10.42 2.63 16.92
N ARG A 848 -9.49 2.09 17.70
CA ARG A 848 -8.38 2.87 18.25
C ARG A 848 -7.40 3.26 17.16
N VAL A 849 -6.95 4.51 17.21
CA VAL A 849 -5.90 5.05 16.34
C VAL A 849 -4.79 5.59 17.22
N LEU A 850 -3.59 5.07 17.04
CA LEU A 850 -2.41 5.52 17.77
C LEU A 850 -1.68 6.59 16.97
N ILE A 851 -1.79 7.84 17.37
CA ILE A 851 -1.18 8.99 16.72
C ILE A 851 0.22 9.17 17.29
N GLN A 852 1.22 9.11 16.43
CA GLN A 852 2.62 9.31 16.82
C GLN A 852 2.88 10.81 17.08
N PRO A 853 3.49 11.16 18.22
CA PRO A 853 3.82 12.54 18.53
C PRO A 853 4.77 13.16 17.52
N THR A 854 4.48 14.38 17.10
CA THR A 854 5.23 15.13 16.12
C THR A 854 5.18 16.63 16.41
N GLN A 855 5.63 17.46 15.48
CA GLN A 855 5.49 18.90 15.59
C GLN A 855 4.61 19.46 14.46
N ILE A 856 3.87 20.51 14.79
CA ILE A 856 3.11 21.33 13.86
C ILE A 856 3.78 22.69 13.84
N ILE A 857 4.17 23.17 12.68
CA ILE A 857 4.78 24.48 12.54
C ILE A 857 3.72 25.42 12.00
N ALA A 858 3.45 26.50 12.73
CA ALA A 858 2.51 27.53 12.33
C ALA A 858 3.25 28.76 11.81
N SER A 859 2.65 29.45 10.86
CA SER A 859 3.17 30.69 10.28
C SER A 859 3.21 31.82 11.30
N SER A 860 4.01 32.85 11.03
CA SER A 860 4.06 34.10 11.82
C SER A 860 2.74 34.87 11.73
N VAL A 861 2.36 35.51 12.82
CA VAL A 861 1.36 36.59 12.86
C VAL A 861 1.91 37.82 13.56
N ASP A 862 1.38 38.98 13.26
CA ASP A 862 1.71 40.23 13.98
C ASP A 862 0.85 40.34 15.25
N VAL A 863 1.49 40.57 16.38
CA VAL A 863 0.83 40.92 17.63
C VAL A 863 0.99 42.43 17.84
N VAL A 864 -0.13 43.16 17.90
CA VAL A 864 -0.15 44.61 18.16
C VAL A 864 -0.71 44.84 19.54
N ALA A 865 0.02 45.49 20.40
CA ALA A 865 -0.40 45.77 21.77
C ALA A 865 -0.09 47.25 22.13
N LYS A 866 -0.96 47.86 22.92
CA LYS A 866 -0.71 49.19 23.55
C LYS A 866 -0.34 48.95 25.02
N ALA A 867 0.82 49.44 25.38
CA ALA A 867 1.28 49.41 26.78
C ALA A 867 1.99 50.73 27.12
N LEU A 868 1.66 51.33 28.27
CA LEU A 868 2.29 52.59 28.76
C LEU A 868 2.27 53.70 27.69
N GLY A 869 1.20 53.84 26.90
CA GLY A 869 1.07 54.83 25.84
C GLY A 869 1.85 54.52 24.55
N GLN A 870 2.58 53.42 24.46
CA GLN A 870 3.30 52.98 23.27
C GLN A 870 2.51 51.89 22.52
N THR A 871 2.59 51.91 21.21
CA THR A 871 2.12 50.78 20.39
C THR A 871 3.30 49.90 20.07
N LEU A 872 3.23 48.66 20.48
CA LEU A 872 4.16 47.60 20.16
C LEU A 872 3.61 46.79 18.98
N ASN A 873 4.41 46.53 17.98
CA ASN A 873 4.10 45.59 16.89
C ASN A 873 5.24 44.57 16.82
N ALA A 874 4.92 43.31 17.11
CA ALA A 874 5.89 42.23 17.18
C ALA A 874 5.39 41.05 16.34
N PRO A 875 6.06 40.67 15.23
CA PRO A 875 5.82 39.42 14.56
C PRO A 875 6.23 38.25 15.47
N THR A 876 5.42 37.22 15.54
CA THR A 876 5.72 36.04 16.35
C THR A 876 6.87 35.22 15.77
N GLY A 877 7.15 35.38 14.48
CA GLY A 877 7.93 34.39 13.74
C GLY A 877 7.18 33.04 13.66
N PRO A 878 7.80 31.99 13.13
CA PRO A 878 7.22 30.65 13.16
C PRO A 878 6.93 30.18 14.57
N GLN A 879 5.72 29.69 14.77
CA GLN A 879 5.28 29.13 16.06
C GLN A 879 5.35 27.63 15.99
N ILE A 880 5.79 26.95 17.02
CA ILE A 880 5.99 25.52 17.07
C ILE A 880 5.03 24.91 18.08
N LEU A 881 4.12 24.08 17.61
CA LEU A 881 3.22 23.29 18.43
C LEU A 881 3.78 21.87 18.51
N ARG A 882 4.39 21.54 19.63
CA ARG A 882 4.97 20.22 19.89
C ARG A 882 3.91 19.30 20.47
N VAL A 883 3.49 18.28 19.72
CA VAL A 883 2.58 17.25 20.22
C VAL A 883 3.28 16.38 21.25
N ARG A 884 2.70 16.24 22.44
CA ARG A 884 3.31 15.52 23.57
C ARG A 884 2.94 14.04 23.51
N TYR A 885 3.81 13.18 24.03
CA TYR A 885 3.46 11.79 24.29
C TYR A 885 2.32 11.69 25.31
N ALA A 886 1.45 10.71 25.17
CA ALA A 886 0.42 10.43 26.16
C ALA A 886 1.04 9.85 27.45
N VAL A 887 0.35 10.09 28.57
CA VAL A 887 0.76 9.55 29.87
C VAL A 887 0.52 8.05 29.91
N ASN A 888 1.53 7.29 30.28
CA ASN A 888 1.38 5.87 30.60
C ASN A 888 0.75 5.75 32.00
N PRO A 889 -0.48 5.21 32.11
CA PRO A 889 -1.17 5.12 33.39
C PRO A 889 -0.46 4.20 34.40
N ALA A 890 0.40 3.28 33.93
CA ALA A 890 1.12 2.35 34.80
C ALA A 890 2.26 3.01 35.60
N ASN A 891 2.85 4.09 35.06
CA ASN A 891 4.03 4.71 35.68
C ASN A 891 4.00 6.25 35.71
N GLY A 892 2.95 6.88 35.17
CA GLY A 892 2.78 8.33 35.11
C GLY A 892 3.72 9.08 34.16
N LYS A 893 4.52 8.37 33.34
CA LYS A 893 5.43 8.98 32.36
C LYS A 893 4.76 9.22 31.02
N ARG A 894 5.19 10.26 30.31
CA ARG A 894 4.75 10.53 28.94
C ARG A 894 5.64 9.75 27.96
N GLU A 895 5.13 8.63 27.49
CA GLU A 895 5.91 7.71 26.64
C GLU A 895 5.07 6.95 25.62
N LEU A 896 3.73 7.08 25.65
CA LEU A 896 2.83 6.39 24.73
C LEU A 896 2.41 7.29 23.58
N PRO A 897 2.08 6.72 22.39
CA PRO A 897 1.36 7.43 21.35
C PRO A 897 0.02 7.95 21.87
N ILE A 898 -0.51 9.00 21.25
CA ILE A 898 -1.82 9.53 21.58
C ILE A 898 -2.89 8.59 21.07
N THR A 899 -3.87 8.27 21.91
CA THR A 899 -5.01 7.47 21.48
C THR A 899 -6.11 8.35 20.92
N GLY A 900 -6.42 8.19 19.64
CA GLY A 900 -7.61 8.68 19.00
C GLY A 900 -8.59 7.55 18.69
N TYR A 901 -9.77 7.89 18.19
CA TYR A 901 -10.84 6.94 17.89
C TYR A 901 -11.48 7.24 16.54
N ILE A 902 -11.63 6.20 15.71
CA ILE A 902 -12.47 6.25 14.51
C ILE A 902 -13.82 5.59 14.86
N SER A 903 -14.87 6.35 14.76
CA SER A 903 -16.25 5.91 14.98
C SER A 903 -17.13 6.25 13.78
N ASN A 904 -18.33 5.69 13.73
CA ASN A 904 -19.37 6.07 12.78
C ASN A 904 -20.68 6.23 13.54
N ASP A 905 -21.24 7.43 13.55
CA ASP A 905 -22.50 7.80 14.18
C ASP A 905 -23.71 7.76 13.21
N GLY A 906 -23.51 7.20 12.01
CA GLY A 906 -24.51 7.20 10.93
C GLY A 906 -24.30 8.31 9.90
N SER A 907 -23.53 9.35 10.23
CA SER A 907 -23.18 10.43 9.27
C SER A 907 -21.90 10.15 8.47
N GLY A 908 -21.16 9.10 8.82
CA GLY A 908 -19.91 8.70 8.22
C GLY A 908 -18.79 8.50 9.25
N LEU A 909 -17.62 8.13 8.75
CA LEU A 909 -16.43 7.97 9.60
C LEU A 909 -16.00 9.31 10.19
N ARG A 910 -15.72 9.32 11.48
CA ARG A 910 -15.14 10.45 12.21
C ARG A 910 -13.94 10.01 13.02
N LEU A 911 -12.86 10.78 12.92
CA LEU A 911 -11.69 10.65 13.80
C LEU A 911 -11.80 11.69 14.91
N SER A 912 -11.57 11.30 16.14
CA SER A 912 -11.46 12.20 17.30
C SER A 912 -10.21 11.90 18.11
N ALA A 913 -9.54 12.93 18.64
CA ALA A 913 -8.39 12.78 19.51
C ALA A 913 -8.23 14.02 20.40
N THR A 914 -7.67 13.83 21.59
CA THR A 914 -7.23 14.94 22.44
C THR A 914 -5.72 15.04 22.35
N LEU A 915 -5.24 16.19 21.89
CA LEU A 915 -3.83 16.51 21.71
C LEU A 915 -3.34 17.38 22.86
N ASP A 916 -2.45 16.85 23.66
CA ASP A 916 -1.66 17.68 24.58
C ASP A 916 -0.47 18.27 23.82
N LEU A 917 -0.25 19.55 23.92
CA LEU A 917 0.71 20.30 23.13
C LEU A 917 1.60 21.17 24.01
N TYR A 918 2.79 21.47 23.53
CA TYR A 918 3.57 22.63 23.98
C TYR A 918 3.58 23.66 22.84
N LEU A 919 3.26 24.90 23.16
CA LEU A 919 3.44 26.06 22.28
C LEU A 919 4.79 26.73 22.59
N ASP A 920 5.56 26.94 21.53
CA ASP A 920 6.83 27.68 21.58
C ASP A 920 6.82 28.77 20.51
N GLU A 921 7.16 30.00 20.93
CA GLU A 921 7.37 31.16 20.08
C GLU A 921 8.81 31.69 20.26
N PRO A 922 9.81 31.00 19.72
CA PRO A 922 11.21 31.34 19.94
C PRO A 922 11.63 32.67 19.32
N ASN A 923 10.92 33.17 18.34
CA ASN A 923 11.24 34.34 17.56
C ASN A 923 10.40 35.58 17.94
N LEU A 924 9.47 35.45 18.89
CA LEU A 924 8.70 36.59 19.38
C LEU A 924 9.62 37.55 20.17
N ASP A 925 9.99 38.65 19.53
CA ASP A 925 10.85 39.69 20.10
C ASP A 925 10.09 41.03 20.14
N ALA A 926 9.54 41.33 21.28
CA ALA A 926 8.89 42.61 21.53
C ALA A 926 9.79 43.51 22.42
N GLN A 927 9.83 44.79 22.11
CA GLN A 927 10.58 45.76 22.91
C GLN A 927 9.65 46.86 23.36
N LEU A 928 9.70 47.17 24.65
CA LEU A 928 9.06 48.33 25.23
C LEU A 928 10.14 49.36 25.53
N PHE A 929 10.18 50.46 24.76
CA PHE A 929 11.29 51.39 24.71
C PHE A 929 12.59 50.71 24.25
N ILE A 930 13.54 50.47 25.18
CA ILE A 930 14.81 49.80 24.94
C ILE A 930 14.89 48.44 25.68
N PHE A 931 13.80 48.05 26.36
CA PHE A 931 13.79 46.83 27.18
C PHE A 931 13.06 45.72 26.46
N PRO A 932 13.64 44.51 26.39
CA PRO A 932 12.96 43.35 25.85
C PRO A 932 11.78 42.96 26.73
N VAL A 933 10.64 42.71 26.11
CA VAL A 933 9.42 42.18 26.75
C VAL A 933 9.50 40.68 26.77
N THR A 934 9.77 40.09 27.91
CA THR A 934 9.77 38.64 28.08
C THR A 934 8.33 38.10 28.10
N HIS A 935 8.13 36.91 27.58
CA HIS A 935 6.84 36.22 27.58
C HIS A 935 6.99 34.77 28.07
N ASN A 936 5.84 34.10 28.35
CA ASN A 936 5.80 32.73 28.84
C ASN A 936 5.54 31.66 27.74
N LEU A 937 5.54 32.02 26.46
CA LEU A 937 5.30 31.11 25.34
C LEU A 937 6.57 30.32 24.97
N HIS A 938 7.04 29.54 25.92
CA HIS A 938 8.14 28.59 25.80
C HIS A 938 7.74 27.33 26.54
N SER A 939 7.57 26.20 25.85
CA SER A 939 7.01 24.98 26.42
C SER A 939 5.67 25.26 27.15
N TYR A 940 4.88 26.15 26.57
CA TYR A 940 3.59 26.55 27.16
C TYR A 940 2.57 25.42 26.97
N PRO A 941 2.02 24.81 28.04
CA PRO A 941 1.12 23.67 27.89
C PRO A 941 -0.27 24.10 27.39
N LEU A 942 -0.73 23.41 26.36
CA LEU A 942 -2.09 23.51 25.88
C LEU A 942 -2.68 22.11 25.68
N SER A 943 -4.02 22.04 25.63
CA SER A 943 -4.75 20.85 25.23
C SER A 943 -5.85 21.24 24.25
N ALA A 944 -6.00 20.45 23.17
CA ALA A 944 -7.04 20.65 22.17
C ALA A 944 -7.68 19.31 21.83
N THR A 945 -9.00 19.22 22.00
CA THR A 945 -9.77 18.10 21.48
C THR A 945 -10.16 18.45 20.05
N VAL A 946 -9.77 17.55 19.14
CA VAL A 946 -10.03 17.71 17.70
C VAL A 946 -10.86 16.55 17.21
N SER A 947 -11.82 16.82 16.34
CA SER A 947 -12.61 15.80 15.69
C SER A 947 -13.00 16.22 14.28
N GLY A 948 -13.38 15.22 13.47
CA GLY A 948 -13.88 15.54 12.14
C GLY A 948 -13.97 14.33 11.20
N PRO A 949 -14.52 14.54 10.00
CA PRO A 949 -14.81 13.47 9.06
C PRO A 949 -13.52 12.86 8.47
N VAL A 950 -13.61 11.55 8.19
CA VAL A 950 -12.68 10.79 7.38
C VAL A 950 -13.40 10.34 6.12
N GLN A 951 -12.84 10.65 4.95
CA GLN A 951 -13.45 10.39 3.65
C GLN A 951 -12.46 9.65 2.75
N PHE A 952 -12.99 8.78 1.89
CA PHE A 952 -12.22 8.19 0.79
C PHE A 952 -12.47 8.98 -0.49
N LEU A 953 -11.38 9.42 -1.12
CA LEU A 953 -11.43 10.12 -2.40
C LEU A 953 -11.62 9.12 -3.55
N PRO A 954 -12.03 9.58 -4.76
CA PRO A 954 -12.19 8.70 -5.92
C PRO A 954 -10.93 7.93 -6.36
N ASP A 955 -9.75 8.37 -5.96
CA ASP A 955 -8.48 7.66 -6.14
C ASP A 955 -8.12 6.73 -4.97
N GLY A 956 -9.04 6.58 -4.03
CA GLY A 956 -8.92 5.74 -2.84
C GLY A 956 -8.07 6.35 -1.72
N ARG A 957 -7.46 7.54 -1.90
CA ARG A 957 -6.75 8.21 -0.81
C ARG A 957 -7.72 8.59 0.32
N MET A 958 -7.22 8.50 1.54
CA MET A 958 -7.96 8.89 2.74
C MET A 958 -7.68 10.37 3.04
N LEU A 959 -8.75 11.15 3.19
CA LEU A 959 -8.74 12.54 3.61
C LEU A 959 -9.36 12.63 5.01
N ALA A 960 -8.57 13.07 5.99
CA ALA A 960 -9.08 13.39 7.33
C ALA A 960 -9.13 14.91 7.49
N THR A 961 -10.27 15.44 7.92
CA THR A 961 -10.45 16.86 8.21
C THR A 961 -10.83 17.01 9.67
N LEU A 962 -9.90 17.51 10.47
CA LEU A 962 -10.09 17.67 11.91
C LEU A 962 -10.24 19.15 12.25
N GLN A 963 -11.08 19.45 13.23
CA GLN A 963 -11.21 20.79 13.80
C GLN A 963 -11.26 20.73 15.32
N ASN A 964 -10.91 21.82 16.01
CA ASN A 964 -11.03 21.88 17.46
C ASN A 964 -12.52 21.94 17.87
N ASP A 965 -12.89 21.10 18.83
CA ASP A 965 -14.28 20.99 19.29
C ASP A 965 -14.69 22.13 20.23
N THR A 966 -13.70 22.71 20.93
CA THR A 966 -13.89 23.79 21.90
C THR A 966 -12.85 24.88 21.70
N ASP A 967 -13.11 26.04 22.28
CA ASP A 967 -12.16 27.14 22.30
C ASP A 967 -10.83 26.72 22.95
N THR A 968 -9.71 27.06 22.31
CA THR A 968 -8.38 26.87 22.89
C THR A 968 -7.87 28.22 23.41
N ILE A 969 -7.62 28.33 24.71
CA ILE A 969 -7.25 29.58 25.37
C ILE A 969 -5.74 29.59 25.66
N ILE A 970 -5.05 30.69 25.32
CA ILE A 970 -3.64 30.91 25.54
C ILE A 970 -3.46 32.18 26.36
N ASN A 971 -2.97 32.07 27.60
CA ASN A 971 -2.73 33.24 28.47
C ASN A 971 -1.26 33.65 28.38
N VAL A 972 -1.00 34.69 27.61
CA VAL A 972 0.34 35.26 27.43
C VAL A 972 0.63 36.18 28.61
N SER A 973 1.62 35.82 29.42
CA SER A 973 2.09 36.64 30.53
C SER A 973 3.33 37.39 30.07
N LEU A 974 3.34 38.70 30.31
CA LEU A 974 4.43 39.60 29.92
C LEU A 974 5.22 40.00 31.13
N LEU A 975 6.57 40.07 30.98
CA LEU A 975 7.51 40.47 32.04
C LEU A 975 7.32 39.70 33.36
N GLY A 976 7.09 38.37 33.26
CA GLY A 976 6.81 37.52 34.42
C GLY A 976 5.48 37.85 35.14
N GLY A 977 4.53 38.48 34.48
CA GLY A 977 3.23 38.92 35.01
C GLY A 977 3.21 40.42 35.41
N LEU A 978 4.33 41.06 35.61
CA LEU A 978 4.40 42.48 35.95
C LEU A 978 3.94 43.39 34.79
N GLY A 979 4.10 42.95 33.54
CA GLY A 979 3.65 43.67 32.37
C GLY A 979 2.16 43.48 32.03
N GLY A 980 1.51 42.57 32.75
CA GLY A 980 0.10 42.19 32.51
C GLY A 980 -0.01 40.93 31.66
N THR A 981 -1.25 40.70 31.16
CA THR A 981 -1.56 39.52 30.35
C THR A 981 -2.31 39.88 29.06
N ILE A 982 -2.12 39.06 28.02
CA ILE A 982 -2.95 39.04 26.80
C ILE A 982 -3.52 37.64 26.72
N THR A 983 -4.84 37.53 26.69
CA THR A 983 -5.53 36.25 26.49
C THR A 983 -5.86 36.09 25.02
N LEU A 984 -5.25 35.13 24.39
CA LEU A 984 -5.52 34.73 23.02
C LEU A 984 -6.50 33.56 23.03
N ILE A 985 -7.30 33.48 21.98
CA ILE A 985 -8.28 32.41 21.78
C ILE A 985 -8.20 31.90 20.34
N ILE A 986 -8.21 30.60 20.18
CA ILE A 986 -8.52 29.90 18.92
C ILE A 986 -9.95 29.42 19.08
N PRO A 987 -10.95 30.08 18.44
CA PRO A 987 -12.35 29.71 18.58
C PRO A 987 -12.63 28.29 18.12
N ALA A 988 -13.65 27.65 18.71
CA ALA A 988 -14.10 26.32 18.29
C ALA A 988 -14.38 26.27 16.78
N GLY A 989 -13.96 25.20 16.12
CA GLY A 989 -14.14 25.00 14.70
C GLY A 989 -13.23 25.81 13.77
N THR A 990 -12.32 26.66 14.32
CA THR A 990 -11.44 27.51 13.49
C THR A 990 -10.01 26.98 13.38
N LEU A 991 -9.58 26.04 14.22
CA LEU A 991 -8.41 25.23 13.94
C LEU A 991 -8.84 24.10 13.02
N LYS A 992 -8.41 24.13 11.76
CA LYS A 992 -8.75 23.10 10.77
C LYS A 992 -7.49 22.48 10.22
N MET A 993 -7.37 21.16 10.36
CA MET A 993 -6.26 20.36 9.84
C MET A 993 -6.81 19.36 8.83
N GLN A 994 -6.34 19.41 7.61
CA GLN A 994 -6.60 18.38 6.59
C GLN A 994 -5.33 17.58 6.33
N GLY A 995 -5.44 16.29 6.54
CA GLY A 995 -4.40 15.33 6.22
C GLY A 995 -4.83 14.40 5.10
N LEU A 996 -3.98 14.25 4.09
CA LEU A 996 -4.19 13.38 2.94
C LEU A 996 -3.18 12.26 2.95
N SER A 997 -3.65 11.02 2.78
CA SER A 997 -2.77 9.86 2.59
C SER A 997 -1.97 9.95 1.30
N GLY A 998 -0.89 9.19 1.18
CA GLY A 998 -0.11 9.09 -0.04
C GLY A 998 -0.91 8.48 -1.19
N PRO A 999 -0.47 8.65 -2.44
CA PRO A 999 -1.09 7.99 -3.59
C PRO A 999 -1.09 6.48 -3.42
N ILE A 1000 -2.22 5.82 -3.73
CA ILE A 1000 -2.34 4.36 -3.66
C ILE A 1000 -1.55 3.71 -4.79
N LYS A 1001 -1.69 4.26 -5.98
CA LYS A 1001 -0.95 3.81 -7.17
C LYS A 1001 0.30 4.67 -7.35
N GLN A 1002 1.47 4.05 -7.30
CA GLN A 1002 2.79 4.71 -7.40
C GLN A 1002 3.55 4.27 -8.64
#